data_d3187ca18aef1bd121bcacfc044e5ad8
#
_entry.id   d3187ca18aef1bd121bcacfc044e5ad8
#
_cell.length_a   1.000
_cell.length_b   1.000
_cell.length_c   1.000
_cell.angle_alpha   90.00
_cell.angle_beta   90.00
_cell.angle_gamma   90.00
#
_symmetry.space_group_name_H-M   'P 1'
#
loop_
_entity.id
_entity.type
_entity.pdbx_description
1 polymer ?
#
loop_
_entity_poly.entity_id
_entity_poly.type
_entity_poly.pdbx_seq_one_letter_code
_entity_poly.pdbx_strand_id
1 'polypeptide(L)'
;MFITKSSKPKEKITAQKRSLASAFHFWFIPLLIGALLLSHLLLKPAHKLAFAQDPSFTVAQREDFPGGQQIPMWTASDGTYLYCGDEFNHYGAWPGATGSIVDPQSYTKLTSATGARGGTYTDEQLRAIDYIIYHGAAASQEKDVYGYTGWKARAITQFALWAVMRGEAHTLAVSVPQEELHQPIERFYTDAVNYAHNNSGGPENGIAKLFVPAGDKQVLFFFGEQSGSLKITKNSLLPAITSNNEHYALEGAVYGVYSDEGCTNLLGNLTLDASASATIDGLPVGCVYVKEISAPKGFLLDPTVHTVEIKNQEESTLAVTDTPIGDFNLRISKQDFDHSANLDEGNQAEQQGTSPQGNATLQGALFKVTYSGSSETTLRTWVFSTDAQGFTSFDTDHKVSGDDLFTLGEKPWLPLGYYQIEEIQAPKGYKLPELSFQTWKLSSQNGNLVWTNLSSGKENSSSEHSFIFKDEVIRGNLKIKKIGHTSLSSSDGYSEIKEMPSLKGAKIELTNNSTQPVFYQDKWVTPHEVVTTVETDESGVAAIKDLPFGSYSLKEVLAPAGYSLNTEWNPTVTLTSEETIEAPELIDERIALQTMLVDTSGSKTPKYTEILNLVDHIKYEGLTPGEEYEITGELYETKQVQEGAAEPIARGTVHFKASASSGEAAVPFSVRTASLEGKEVTAYETISKDGEKVASHTDSHSEAQTIRVAPKPHLPETADNVYEIPLLFALAGTLLIGCTHLFATKIRRLF
;
A
#
# COMPACT_ATOMS: atom_id res chain seq x y z
N MET A 1 -42.68 18.80 -36.22
CA MET A 1 -43.10 20.08 -36.87
C MET A 1 -42.23 21.18 -36.29
N PHE A 2 -41.42 21.80 -37.15
CA PHE A 2 -40.57 22.99 -37.01
C PHE A 2 -39.45 22.94 -35.94
N ILE A 3 -38.14 22.71 -36.26
CA ILE A 3 -37.14 23.51 -37.02
C ILE A 3 -36.97 24.95 -36.48
N THR A 4 -35.76 25.21 -35.93
CA THR A 4 -34.80 26.27 -36.28
C THR A 4 -33.56 26.07 -35.39
N LYS A 5 -32.41 25.72 -35.91
CA LYS A 5 -31.30 26.43 -36.60
C LYS A 5 -30.82 27.71 -35.90
N SER A 6 -29.57 27.69 -35.51
CA SER A 6 -28.49 28.68 -35.63
C SER A 6 -27.57 28.61 -34.45
N SER A 7 -26.26 28.69 -34.45
CA SER A 7 -25.20 28.92 -35.41
C SER A 7 -23.87 28.68 -34.69
N LYS A 8 -22.86 28.18 -35.40
CA LYS A 8 -21.47 28.04 -34.92
C LYS A 8 -20.82 29.41 -34.69
N PRO A 9 -19.72 29.42 -33.92
CA PRO A 9 -18.48 29.84 -34.59
C PRO A 9 -17.40 28.77 -34.57
N LYS A 10 -16.85 28.51 -35.74
CA LYS A 10 -15.54 27.94 -35.97
C LYS A 10 -14.49 28.96 -35.58
N GLU A 11 -13.46 28.52 -34.86
CA GLU A 11 -12.07 28.94 -34.97
C GLU A 11 -11.36 28.68 -33.63
N LYS A 12 -10.66 27.54 -33.56
CA LYS A 12 -9.50 27.31 -32.70
C LYS A 12 -9.02 25.82 -32.73
N ILE A 13 -9.01 25.20 -33.90
CA ILE A 13 -8.45 23.85 -34.06
C ILE A 13 -7.42 23.84 -35.21
N THR A 14 -6.46 24.78 -35.20
CA THR A 14 -5.35 24.74 -36.18
C THR A 14 -3.96 24.99 -35.58
N ALA A 15 -3.84 25.23 -34.28
CA ALA A 15 -2.54 25.42 -33.64
C ALA A 15 -1.98 24.20 -32.89
N GLN A 16 -2.78 23.15 -32.65
CA GLN A 16 -2.37 21.97 -31.89
C GLN A 16 -1.97 20.76 -32.74
N LYS A 17 -2.16 20.83 -34.08
CA LYS A 17 -1.73 19.77 -35.01
C LYS A 17 -0.34 19.95 -35.61
N ARG A 18 0.36 21.07 -35.33
CA ARG A 18 1.73 21.30 -35.83
C ARG A 18 2.84 20.99 -34.80
N SER A 19 2.53 20.77 -33.53
CA SER A 19 3.51 20.44 -32.51
C SER A 19 3.71 18.93 -32.30
N LEU A 20 2.78 18.09 -32.71
CA LEU A 20 2.91 16.64 -32.62
C LEU A 20 3.63 15.97 -33.79
N ALA A 21 3.72 16.65 -34.96
CA ALA A 21 4.47 16.12 -36.12
C ALA A 21 5.98 16.37 -36.03
N SER A 22 6.45 17.36 -35.25
CA SER A 22 7.88 17.63 -35.09
C SER A 22 8.52 16.82 -33.93
N ALA A 23 7.73 16.34 -32.97
CA ALA A 23 8.25 15.47 -31.90
C ALA A 23 8.43 14.01 -32.34
N PHE A 24 7.63 13.56 -33.33
CA PHE A 24 7.74 12.19 -33.89
C PHE A 24 8.93 11.98 -34.83
N HIS A 25 9.50 13.05 -35.44
CA HIS A 25 10.64 12.93 -36.33
C HIS A 25 12.01 12.99 -35.65
N PHE A 26 12.08 13.45 -34.41
CA PHE A 26 13.35 13.56 -33.69
C PHE A 26 13.70 12.33 -32.84
N TRP A 27 12.73 11.47 -32.51
CA TRP A 27 12.97 10.28 -31.67
C TRP A 27 12.96 8.95 -32.45
N PHE A 28 12.33 8.88 -33.64
CA PHE A 28 12.28 7.64 -34.42
C PHE A 28 13.51 7.42 -35.31
N ILE A 29 14.20 8.47 -35.70
CA ILE A 29 15.42 8.34 -36.54
C ILE A 29 16.62 7.78 -35.75
N PRO A 30 16.89 8.17 -34.51
CA PRO A 30 17.94 7.52 -33.69
C PRO A 30 17.64 6.06 -33.33
N LEU A 31 16.34 5.71 -33.12
CA LEU A 31 15.96 4.33 -32.81
C LEU A 31 16.05 3.41 -34.03
N LEU A 32 15.73 3.92 -35.24
CA LEU A 32 15.87 3.16 -36.50
C LEU A 32 17.33 3.02 -36.89
N ILE A 33 18.17 4.04 -36.67
CA ILE A 33 19.61 3.99 -36.90
C ILE A 33 20.28 3.09 -35.84
N GLY A 34 19.82 3.13 -34.60
CA GLY A 34 20.25 2.19 -33.55
C GLY A 34 19.87 0.74 -33.86
N ALA A 35 18.66 0.49 -34.35
CA ALA A 35 18.22 -0.85 -34.78
C ALA A 35 18.94 -1.33 -36.05
N LEU A 36 19.25 -0.42 -36.99
CA LEU A 36 20.03 -0.74 -38.20
C LEU A 36 21.52 -0.94 -37.87
N LEU A 37 22.09 -0.19 -36.92
CA LEU A 37 23.44 -0.41 -36.43
C LEU A 37 23.53 -1.69 -35.59
N LEU A 38 22.50 -2.02 -34.79
CA LEU A 38 22.42 -3.29 -34.09
C LEU A 38 22.25 -4.48 -35.04
N SER A 39 21.46 -4.31 -36.13
CA SER A 39 21.31 -5.35 -37.16
C SER A 39 22.59 -5.52 -38.01
N HIS A 40 23.39 -4.47 -38.19
CA HIS A 40 24.69 -4.56 -38.85
C HIS A 40 25.79 -5.07 -37.89
N LEU A 41 25.66 -4.89 -36.57
CA LEU A 41 26.53 -5.55 -35.59
C LEU A 41 26.19 -7.04 -35.40
N LEU A 42 24.93 -7.42 -35.59
CA LEU A 42 24.47 -8.82 -35.50
C LEU A 42 24.62 -9.60 -36.80
N LEU A 43 25.01 -8.94 -37.93
CA LEU A 43 25.21 -9.54 -39.24
C LEU A 43 26.64 -9.37 -39.78
N LYS A 44 27.64 -9.27 -38.92
CA LYS A 44 28.96 -9.77 -39.36
C LYS A 44 28.81 -11.29 -39.44
N PRO A 45 29.09 -11.87 -40.62
CA PRO A 45 29.14 -13.31 -40.71
C PRO A 45 30.12 -13.74 -39.61
N ALA A 46 29.65 -14.52 -38.64
CA ALA A 46 30.55 -15.29 -37.82
C ALA A 46 31.54 -15.93 -38.78
N HIS A 47 32.83 -15.57 -38.66
CA HIS A 47 33.82 -16.40 -39.30
C HIS A 47 33.48 -17.80 -38.82
N LYS A 48 32.92 -18.61 -39.70
CA LYS A 48 32.77 -20.01 -39.46
C LYS A 48 34.16 -20.52 -39.12
N LEU A 49 34.42 -20.73 -37.84
CA LEU A 49 35.40 -21.73 -37.41
C LEU A 49 34.81 -23.07 -37.82
N ALA A 50 34.87 -23.31 -39.11
CA ALA A 50 34.40 -24.54 -39.74
C ALA A 50 35.53 -25.54 -39.75
N PHE A 51 35.75 -26.18 -38.63
CA PHE A 51 36.58 -27.35 -38.57
C PHE A 51 35.86 -28.54 -37.92
N ALA A 52 34.59 -28.67 -38.20
CA ALA A 52 33.90 -29.94 -38.08
C ALA A 52 33.63 -30.42 -39.51
N GLN A 53 34.45 -31.37 -39.99
CA GLN A 53 34.19 -32.14 -41.21
C GLN A 53 33.64 -31.32 -42.38
N ASP A 54 34.47 -30.43 -42.96
CA ASP A 54 34.14 -29.88 -44.25
C ASP A 54 34.44 -30.97 -45.31
N PRO A 55 33.42 -31.56 -45.92
CA PRO A 55 33.64 -32.55 -47.01
C PRO A 55 34.27 -31.89 -48.25
N SER A 56 34.54 -30.58 -48.21
CA SER A 56 35.15 -29.81 -49.32
C SER A 56 36.65 -29.61 -49.20
N PHE A 57 37.30 -30.09 -48.11
CA PHE A 57 38.75 -30.00 -48.04
C PHE A 57 39.38 -30.79 -49.21
N THR A 58 40.06 -30.09 -50.07
CA THR A 58 40.61 -30.66 -51.32
C THR A 58 42.04 -30.18 -51.55
N VAL A 59 42.84 -30.97 -52.23
CA VAL A 59 44.16 -30.52 -52.70
C VAL A 59 43.94 -29.49 -53.81
N ALA A 60 44.33 -28.23 -53.56
CA ALA A 60 44.13 -27.14 -54.54
C ALA A 60 45.31 -27.01 -55.50
N GLN A 61 46.56 -27.15 -55.02
CA GLN A 61 47.76 -26.88 -55.79
C GLN A 61 48.84 -27.87 -55.48
N ARG A 62 49.67 -28.17 -56.53
CA ARG A 62 50.92 -28.89 -56.42
C ARG A 62 52.01 -28.07 -57.06
N GLU A 63 53.10 -27.87 -56.35
CA GLU A 63 54.32 -27.25 -56.86
C GLU A 63 55.52 -28.19 -56.61
N ASP A 64 56.47 -28.16 -57.51
CA ASP A 64 57.72 -28.90 -57.28
C ASP A 64 58.82 -28.01 -56.71
N PHE A 65 59.72 -28.55 -55.94
CA PHE A 65 60.83 -27.78 -55.35
C PHE A 65 61.71 -27.15 -56.50
N PRO A 66 62.07 -25.85 -56.36
CA PRO A 66 63.02 -25.22 -57.26
C PRO A 66 64.37 -25.97 -57.26
N GLY A 67 64.88 -26.39 -58.45
CA GLY A 67 66.16 -27.08 -58.56
C GLY A 67 66.11 -28.46 -59.20
N GLY A 68 64.97 -28.87 -59.75
CA GLY A 68 64.86 -30.04 -60.62
C GLY A 68 64.60 -31.40 -59.94
N GLN A 69 64.41 -31.43 -58.67
CA GLN A 69 63.89 -32.65 -58.02
C GLN A 69 62.34 -32.59 -57.98
N GLN A 70 61.71 -33.66 -58.48
CA GLN A 70 60.21 -33.77 -58.45
C GLN A 70 59.71 -34.11 -57.03
N ILE A 71 59.89 -33.24 -56.07
CA ILE A 71 59.36 -33.34 -54.75
C ILE A 71 58.16 -32.42 -54.65
N PRO A 72 56.97 -32.92 -54.60
CA PRO A 72 55.77 -32.12 -54.60
C PRO A 72 55.54 -31.41 -53.28
N MET A 73 55.25 -30.12 -53.41
CA MET A 73 54.66 -29.31 -52.34
C MET A 73 53.16 -29.16 -52.57
N TRP A 74 52.37 -29.50 -51.63
CA TRP A 74 50.93 -29.51 -51.73
C TRP A 74 50.33 -28.36 -50.96
N THR A 75 49.23 -27.78 -51.47
CA THR A 75 48.44 -26.76 -50.77
C THR A 75 46.96 -27.17 -50.83
N ALA A 76 46.25 -27.09 -49.76
CA ALA A 76 44.81 -27.33 -49.69
C ALA A 76 44.01 -26.14 -50.26
N SER A 77 42.71 -26.36 -50.45
CA SER A 77 41.80 -25.32 -50.94
C SER A 77 41.67 -24.07 -50.07
N ASP A 78 41.94 -24.21 -48.79
CA ASP A 78 42.02 -23.10 -47.76
C ASP A 78 43.38 -22.45 -47.66
N GLY A 79 44.37 -22.89 -48.45
CA GLY A 79 45.74 -22.42 -48.42
C GLY A 79 46.67 -23.19 -47.48
N THR A 80 46.20 -24.16 -46.71
CA THR A 80 47.00 -24.93 -45.76
C THR A 80 48.07 -25.73 -46.46
N TYR A 81 49.31 -25.70 -45.97
CA TYR A 81 50.39 -26.51 -46.49
C TYR A 81 50.26 -27.99 -46.09
N LEU A 82 50.40 -28.85 -47.08
CA LEU A 82 50.25 -30.30 -46.92
C LEU A 82 51.61 -30.94 -47.13
N TYR A 83 52.00 -31.86 -46.25
CA TYR A 83 53.31 -32.51 -46.27
C TYR A 83 53.12 -34.03 -46.50
N CYS A 84 53.94 -34.62 -47.36
CA CYS A 84 53.88 -36.02 -47.62
C CYS A 84 54.06 -36.88 -46.37
N GLY A 85 53.08 -37.69 -46.05
CA GLY A 85 53.10 -38.69 -44.98
C GLY A 85 53.62 -40.06 -45.42
N ASP A 86 53.96 -40.23 -46.70
CA ASP A 86 54.51 -41.51 -47.25
C ASP A 86 55.61 -41.17 -48.26
N GLU A 87 56.81 -41.50 -47.95
CA GLU A 87 57.98 -41.23 -48.78
C GLU A 87 58.04 -42.19 -50.01
N PHE A 88 57.44 -43.36 -49.93
CA PHE A 88 57.58 -44.39 -50.89
C PHE A 88 56.43 -44.55 -51.88
N ASN A 89 55.40 -43.73 -51.71
CA ASN A 89 54.24 -43.78 -52.60
C ASN A 89 54.37 -42.65 -53.66
N HIS A 90 54.75 -43.02 -54.86
CA HIS A 90 54.88 -42.09 -55.98
C HIS A 90 53.57 -41.61 -56.61
N TYR A 91 52.41 -42.10 -56.15
CA TYR A 91 51.11 -41.71 -56.63
C TYR A 91 50.55 -40.55 -55.77
N GLY A 92 51.15 -39.41 -55.93
CA GLY A 92 50.74 -38.21 -55.18
C GLY A 92 49.24 -37.87 -55.30
N ALA A 93 48.76 -37.17 -54.34
CA ALA A 93 47.46 -36.49 -54.44
C ALA A 93 47.46 -35.56 -55.67
N TRP A 94 46.36 -35.37 -56.31
CA TRP A 94 46.17 -34.49 -57.44
C TRP A 94 45.39 -33.22 -57.02
N PRO A 95 45.58 -32.10 -57.68
CA PRO A 95 44.65 -31.01 -57.52
C PRO A 95 43.21 -31.48 -57.76
N GLY A 96 42.29 -31.16 -56.83
CA GLY A 96 40.91 -31.67 -56.80
C GLY A 96 40.75 -33.00 -56.10
N ALA A 97 41.81 -33.63 -55.53
CA ALA A 97 41.64 -34.83 -54.72
C ALA A 97 40.78 -34.53 -53.52
N THR A 98 39.77 -35.37 -53.30
CA THR A 98 38.93 -35.37 -52.12
C THR A 98 39.34 -36.55 -51.20
N GLY A 99 39.16 -36.44 -49.92
CA GLY A 99 39.52 -37.48 -48.95
C GLY A 99 38.92 -37.25 -47.58
N SER A 100 39.37 -37.99 -46.60
CA SER A 100 38.96 -37.82 -45.21
C SER A 100 40.12 -37.27 -44.38
N ILE A 101 39.82 -36.36 -43.47
CA ILE A 101 40.72 -35.89 -42.43
C ILE A 101 40.60 -36.89 -41.30
N VAL A 102 41.72 -37.45 -40.84
CA VAL A 102 41.74 -38.39 -39.75
C VAL A 102 42.86 -38.01 -38.77
N ASP A 103 42.69 -38.40 -37.52
CA ASP A 103 43.75 -38.34 -36.53
C ASP A 103 44.80 -39.38 -36.90
N PRO A 104 46.09 -39.04 -36.96
CA PRO A 104 47.16 -39.98 -37.27
C PRO A 104 47.19 -41.20 -36.36
N GLN A 105 46.78 -41.08 -35.10
CA GLN A 105 46.65 -42.19 -34.16
C GLN A 105 45.57 -43.21 -34.57
N SER A 106 44.51 -42.77 -35.20
CA SER A 106 43.44 -43.63 -35.70
C SER A 106 43.74 -44.28 -37.04
N TYR A 107 44.80 -43.87 -37.74
CA TYR A 107 45.18 -44.37 -39.05
C TYR A 107 46.03 -45.57 -38.92
N THR A 108 45.46 -46.76 -39.18
CA THR A 108 46.15 -48.07 -39.06
C THR A 108 46.89 -48.50 -40.32
N LYS A 109 46.84 -47.70 -41.40
CA LYS A 109 47.37 -48.15 -42.68
C LYS A 109 48.24 -47.07 -43.34
N LEU A 110 49.50 -47.05 -43.00
CA LEU A 110 50.52 -46.69 -43.94
C LEU A 110 50.64 -47.79 -44.94
N THR A 111 49.89 -47.72 -46.01
CA THR A 111 49.96 -48.78 -46.97
C THR A 111 51.27 -48.74 -47.71
N SER A 112 51.95 -49.71 -47.55
CA SER A 112 52.97 -50.16 -48.44
C SER A 112 52.47 -50.35 -49.86
N ALA A 113 52.28 -49.31 -50.63
CA ALA A 113 52.24 -49.48 -52.09
C ALA A 113 53.64 -49.97 -52.64
N THR A 114 54.65 -49.98 -51.78
CA THR A 114 56.04 -50.35 -52.18
C THR A 114 56.68 -51.44 -51.34
N GLY A 115 55.94 -52.10 -50.43
CA GLY A 115 56.40 -53.35 -49.80
C GLY A 115 57.52 -53.28 -48.76
N ALA A 116 58.08 -52.11 -48.44
CA ALA A 116 59.28 -52.04 -47.66
C ALA A 116 59.10 -51.63 -46.15
N ARG A 117 58.03 -50.94 -45.73
CA ARG A 117 57.74 -50.63 -44.36
C ARG A 117 56.26 -50.46 -44.11
N GLY A 118 55.59 -51.61 -43.92
CA GLY A 118 54.25 -51.62 -43.44
C GLY A 118 54.27 -51.49 -41.89
N GLY A 119 53.61 -50.46 -41.36
CA GLY A 119 53.52 -50.28 -39.91
C GLY A 119 52.69 -49.02 -39.57
N THR A 120 52.19 -48.96 -38.34
CA THR A 120 51.65 -47.77 -37.74
C THR A 120 52.75 -46.90 -37.23
N TYR A 121 52.52 -45.57 -37.19
CA TYR A 121 53.45 -44.73 -36.48
C TYR A 121 53.49 -45.11 -35.00
N THR A 122 54.69 -45.02 -34.40
CA THR A 122 54.77 -45.18 -32.92
C THR A 122 54.32 -43.89 -32.27
N ASP A 123 53.91 -43.94 -31.01
CA ASP A 123 53.54 -42.77 -30.24
C ASP A 123 54.65 -41.72 -30.22
N GLU A 124 55.92 -42.17 -30.19
CA GLU A 124 57.09 -41.27 -30.22
C GLU A 124 57.24 -40.59 -31.59
N GLN A 125 57.03 -41.33 -32.66
CA GLN A 125 57.02 -40.76 -34.03
C GLN A 125 55.89 -39.74 -34.17
N LEU A 126 54.69 -40.04 -33.68
CA LEU A 126 53.59 -39.13 -33.74
C LEU A 126 53.87 -37.82 -32.97
N ARG A 127 54.46 -37.90 -31.77
CA ARG A 127 54.85 -36.71 -31.02
C ARG A 127 55.94 -35.88 -31.76
N ALA A 128 56.89 -36.55 -32.39
CA ALA A 128 57.91 -35.88 -33.19
C ALA A 128 57.31 -35.23 -34.47
N ILE A 129 56.32 -35.90 -35.10
CA ILE A 129 55.57 -35.33 -36.21
C ILE A 129 54.76 -34.11 -35.76
N ASP A 130 54.05 -34.22 -34.63
CA ASP A 130 53.32 -33.08 -34.06
C ASP A 130 54.25 -31.87 -33.83
N TYR A 131 55.42 -32.09 -33.25
CA TYR A 131 56.45 -31.07 -33.06
C TYR A 131 56.89 -30.42 -34.38
N ILE A 132 57.14 -31.23 -35.42
CA ILE A 132 57.56 -30.71 -36.73
C ILE A 132 56.43 -29.92 -37.42
N ILE A 133 55.18 -30.43 -37.34
CA ILE A 133 54.03 -29.74 -37.92
C ILE A 133 53.77 -28.41 -37.19
N TYR A 134 53.96 -28.39 -35.87
CA TYR A 134 53.77 -27.18 -35.09
C TYR A 134 54.84 -26.12 -35.34
N HIS A 135 56.08 -26.50 -35.39
CA HIS A 135 57.23 -25.58 -35.54
C HIS A 135 57.62 -25.38 -37.01
N GLY A 136 57.07 -26.16 -37.93
CA GLY A 136 57.35 -26.11 -39.35
C GLY A 136 56.68 -24.95 -40.08
N ALA A 137 56.90 -24.90 -41.39
CA ALA A 137 56.26 -23.92 -42.21
C ALA A 137 54.74 -24.13 -42.30
N ALA A 138 53.95 -23.12 -41.97
CA ALA A 138 52.50 -23.13 -42.10
C ALA A 138 52.07 -21.99 -43.06
N ALA A 139 51.05 -22.22 -43.87
CA ALA A 139 50.62 -21.28 -44.88
C ALA A 139 50.05 -19.95 -44.28
N SER A 140 49.43 -20.03 -43.11
CA SER A 140 48.84 -18.86 -42.43
C SER A 140 49.83 -17.96 -41.70
N GLN A 141 51.07 -18.42 -41.60
CA GLN A 141 52.16 -17.68 -40.92
C GLN A 141 53.45 -17.83 -41.74
N GLU A 142 54.08 -16.71 -42.13
CA GLU A 142 55.45 -16.76 -42.62
C GLU A 142 56.40 -17.10 -41.47
N LYS A 143 56.31 -18.33 -40.97
CA LYS A 143 57.16 -18.79 -39.91
C LYS A 143 58.58 -18.97 -40.46
N ASP A 144 59.54 -18.42 -39.74
CA ASP A 144 60.96 -18.74 -39.90
C ASP A 144 61.21 -20.14 -39.33
N VAL A 145 61.72 -21.02 -40.16
CA VAL A 145 62.17 -22.34 -39.77
C VAL A 145 63.68 -22.38 -39.87
N TYR A 146 64.37 -22.21 -38.75
CA TYR A 146 65.83 -22.16 -38.63
C TYR A 146 66.49 -21.09 -39.53
N GLY A 147 65.87 -19.90 -39.61
CA GLY A 147 66.39 -18.80 -40.44
C GLY A 147 65.89 -18.82 -41.91
N TYR A 148 64.97 -19.68 -42.24
CA TYR A 148 64.42 -19.81 -43.60
C TYR A 148 62.91 -19.62 -43.63
N THR A 149 62.43 -18.98 -44.66
CA THR A 149 61.00 -18.77 -44.97
C THR A 149 60.61 -19.33 -46.34
N GLY A 150 59.31 -19.29 -46.67
CA GLY A 150 58.81 -19.71 -47.96
C GLY A 150 59.14 -21.19 -48.29
N TRP A 151 59.51 -21.45 -49.58
CA TRP A 151 59.74 -22.85 -50.02
C TRP A 151 60.87 -23.55 -49.28
N LYS A 152 61.93 -22.84 -48.83
CA LYS A 152 63.02 -23.42 -48.03
C LYS A 152 62.53 -23.92 -46.69
N ALA A 153 61.71 -23.14 -45.97
CA ALA A 153 61.06 -23.57 -44.73
C ALA A 153 60.18 -24.81 -44.93
N ARG A 154 59.40 -24.85 -46.04
CA ARG A 154 58.62 -26.01 -46.44
C ARG A 154 59.49 -27.23 -46.73
N ALA A 155 60.59 -27.04 -47.43
CA ALA A 155 61.55 -28.13 -47.69
C ALA A 155 62.12 -28.70 -46.41
N ILE A 156 62.61 -27.83 -45.52
CA ILE A 156 63.13 -28.25 -44.21
C ILE A 156 62.07 -29.07 -43.45
N THR A 157 60.81 -28.56 -43.39
CA THR A 157 59.70 -29.24 -42.70
C THR A 157 59.42 -30.63 -43.29
N GLN A 158 59.33 -30.72 -44.64
CA GLN A 158 59.03 -31.98 -45.31
C GLN A 158 60.16 -33.01 -45.11
N PHE A 159 61.41 -32.63 -45.26
CA PHE A 159 62.53 -33.55 -45.11
C PHE A 159 62.72 -33.97 -43.63
N ALA A 160 62.47 -33.09 -42.66
CA ALA A 160 62.47 -33.45 -41.26
C ALA A 160 61.32 -34.45 -40.90
N LEU A 161 60.14 -34.30 -41.48
CA LEU A 161 59.08 -35.30 -41.36
C LEU A 161 59.46 -36.67 -41.89
N TRP A 162 60.07 -36.72 -43.10
CA TRP A 162 60.57 -37.98 -43.66
C TRP A 162 61.70 -38.58 -42.84
N ALA A 163 62.60 -37.76 -42.23
CA ALA A 163 63.61 -38.21 -41.32
C ALA A 163 63.03 -38.93 -40.07
N VAL A 164 61.94 -38.33 -39.47
CA VAL A 164 61.22 -38.98 -38.36
C VAL A 164 60.63 -40.31 -38.77
N MET A 165 60.01 -40.38 -39.94
CA MET A 165 59.43 -41.60 -40.45
C MET A 165 60.49 -42.66 -40.70
N ARG A 166 61.72 -42.35 -41.18
CA ARG A 166 62.84 -43.25 -41.41
C ARG A 166 63.63 -43.60 -40.15
N GLY A 167 63.57 -42.68 -39.14
CA GLY A 167 64.38 -42.80 -37.94
C GLY A 167 65.82 -42.32 -38.15
N GLU A 168 66.11 -41.54 -39.17
CA GLU A 168 67.42 -40.95 -39.44
C GLU A 168 67.37 -39.78 -40.35
N ALA A 169 68.25 -38.81 -40.18
CA ALA A 169 68.21 -37.52 -40.92
C ALA A 169 69.32 -37.32 -41.92
N HIS A 170 70.48 -37.80 -41.62
CA HIS A 170 71.69 -37.46 -42.40
C HIS A 170 71.56 -37.85 -43.91
N THR A 171 71.17 -39.09 -44.19
CA THR A 171 71.05 -39.55 -45.58
C THR A 171 70.02 -38.75 -46.36
N LEU A 172 68.91 -38.31 -45.69
CA LEU A 172 67.88 -37.47 -46.30
C LEU A 172 68.34 -36.07 -46.48
N ALA A 173 68.96 -35.46 -45.49
CA ALA A 173 69.45 -34.10 -45.56
C ALA A 173 70.46 -33.91 -46.72
N VAL A 174 71.46 -34.81 -46.84
CA VAL A 174 72.44 -34.70 -47.95
C VAL A 174 71.87 -35.07 -49.33
N SER A 175 70.68 -35.63 -49.41
CA SER A 175 69.96 -35.85 -50.69
C SER A 175 69.35 -34.56 -51.27
N VAL A 176 69.26 -33.49 -50.46
CA VAL A 176 68.75 -32.18 -50.88
C VAL A 176 69.88 -31.43 -51.60
N PRO A 177 69.68 -30.98 -52.86
CA PRO A 177 70.73 -30.28 -53.63
C PRO A 177 71.27 -29.00 -52.98
N GLN A 178 70.49 -28.39 -52.16
CA GLN A 178 70.86 -27.14 -51.47
C GLN A 178 71.57 -27.45 -50.14
N GLU A 179 72.92 -27.43 -50.16
CA GLU A 179 73.74 -27.76 -48.97
C GLU A 179 73.39 -26.93 -47.75
N GLU A 180 72.91 -25.68 -47.89
CA GLU A 180 72.52 -24.83 -46.84
C GLU A 180 71.31 -25.35 -46.00
N LEU A 181 70.54 -26.30 -46.56
CA LEU A 181 69.35 -26.89 -45.89
C LEU A 181 69.73 -28.16 -45.14
N HIS A 182 70.92 -28.77 -45.33
CA HIS A 182 71.28 -30.03 -44.71
C HIS A 182 71.29 -29.88 -43.18
N GLN A 183 72.00 -28.93 -42.64
CA GLN A 183 72.09 -28.71 -41.18
C GLN A 183 70.74 -28.32 -40.54
N PRO A 184 69.93 -27.40 -41.11
CA PRO A 184 68.57 -27.16 -40.62
C PRO A 184 67.66 -28.41 -40.57
N ILE A 185 67.71 -29.26 -41.58
CA ILE A 185 66.91 -30.53 -41.61
C ILE A 185 67.35 -31.49 -40.49
N GLU A 186 68.64 -31.73 -40.34
CA GLU A 186 69.18 -32.59 -39.28
C GLU A 186 68.87 -32.04 -37.90
N ARG A 187 68.98 -30.75 -37.75
CA ARG A 187 68.64 -30.07 -36.48
C ARG A 187 67.16 -30.18 -36.14
N PHE A 188 66.26 -29.95 -37.11
CA PHE A 188 64.84 -30.03 -36.88
C PHE A 188 64.41 -31.45 -36.51
N TYR A 189 64.92 -32.44 -37.17
CA TYR A 189 64.75 -33.83 -36.79
C TYR A 189 65.22 -34.12 -35.37
N THR A 190 66.41 -33.67 -35.00
CA THR A 190 67.02 -33.88 -33.68
C THR A 190 66.18 -33.19 -32.58
N ASP A 191 65.74 -31.94 -32.83
CA ASP A 191 64.92 -31.23 -31.88
C ASP A 191 63.55 -31.93 -31.71
N ALA A 192 62.93 -32.44 -32.79
CA ALA A 192 61.66 -33.15 -32.73
C ALA A 192 61.75 -34.49 -32.00
N VAL A 193 62.81 -35.29 -32.24
CA VAL A 193 63.02 -36.59 -31.57
C VAL A 193 63.34 -36.37 -30.08
N ASN A 194 64.16 -35.37 -29.77
CA ASN A 194 64.43 -35.03 -28.36
C ASN A 194 63.17 -34.58 -27.63
N TYR A 195 62.34 -33.79 -28.28
CA TYR A 195 61.04 -33.40 -27.76
C TYR A 195 60.15 -34.64 -27.49
N ALA A 196 60.00 -35.50 -28.48
CA ALA A 196 59.17 -36.69 -28.39
C ALA A 196 59.62 -37.68 -27.30
N HIS A 197 60.94 -37.79 -27.09
CA HIS A 197 61.50 -38.62 -26.04
C HIS A 197 61.30 -38.08 -24.61
N ASN A 198 61.34 -36.75 -24.45
CA ASN A 198 61.29 -36.07 -23.14
C ASN A 198 59.88 -35.63 -22.72
N ASN A 199 58.91 -35.57 -23.61
CA ASN A 199 57.56 -35.05 -23.38
C ASN A 199 56.49 -36.08 -23.73
N SER A 200 55.72 -36.49 -22.75
CA SER A 200 54.54 -37.36 -22.92
C SER A 200 53.24 -36.60 -23.15
N GLY A 201 53.26 -35.30 -23.08
CA GLY A 201 52.14 -34.40 -23.32
C GLY A 201 52.61 -32.95 -23.33
N GLY A 202 52.17 -32.19 -24.30
CA GLY A 202 52.50 -30.74 -24.45
C GLY A 202 51.54 -30.08 -25.43
N PRO A 203 51.64 -28.78 -25.63
CA PRO A 203 50.72 -28.02 -26.52
C PRO A 203 50.88 -28.48 -27.99
N GLU A 204 51.95 -29.15 -28.34
CA GLU A 204 52.21 -29.64 -29.69
C GLU A 204 51.53 -30.99 -29.97
N ASN A 205 51.10 -31.76 -28.94
CA ASN A 205 50.56 -33.10 -29.12
C ASN A 205 49.17 -33.05 -29.79
N GLY A 206 48.99 -33.96 -30.78
CA GLY A 206 47.72 -34.13 -31.49
C GLY A 206 47.44 -33.05 -32.56
N ILE A 207 48.42 -32.22 -32.86
CA ILE A 207 48.26 -31.12 -33.79
C ILE A 207 48.35 -31.53 -35.25
N ALA A 208 49.14 -32.54 -35.56
CA ALA A 208 49.24 -33.06 -36.91
C ALA A 208 47.93 -33.82 -37.29
N LYS A 209 47.34 -33.42 -38.39
CA LYS A 209 46.21 -34.13 -39.00
C LYS A 209 46.67 -34.81 -40.26
N LEU A 210 46.02 -35.90 -40.60
CA LEU A 210 46.33 -36.70 -41.79
C LEU A 210 45.15 -36.61 -42.78
N PHE A 211 45.42 -36.04 -43.95
CA PHE A 211 44.50 -36.13 -45.08
C PHE A 211 44.75 -37.46 -45.83
N VAL A 212 43.72 -38.26 -45.88
CA VAL A 212 43.71 -39.54 -46.59
C VAL A 212 42.89 -39.41 -47.83
N PRO A 213 43.52 -39.20 -48.99
CA PRO A 213 42.80 -39.08 -50.28
C PRO A 213 42.04 -40.36 -50.62
N ALA A 214 40.93 -40.24 -51.33
CA ALA A 214 40.19 -41.38 -51.86
C ALA A 214 41.06 -42.17 -52.86
N GLY A 215 41.12 -43.47 -52.69
CA GLY A 215 41.95 -44.41 -53.52
C GLY A 215 43.36 -44.57 -52.96
N ASP A 216 44.22 -45.37 -53.64
CA ASP A 216 45.60 -45.65 -53.26
C ASP A 216 46.50 -44.41 -53.58
N LYS A 217 46.32 -43.36 -52.86
CA LYS A 217 47.08 -42.09 -53.02
C LYS A 217 47.87 -41.80 -51.77
N GLN A 218 48.89 -41.00 -51.92
CA GLN A 218 49.76 -40.59 -50.86
C GLN A 218 49.01 -39.79 -49.79
N VAL A 219 49.14 -40.18 -48.55
CA VAL A 219 48.59 -39.43 -47.39
C VAL A 219 49.41 -38.19 -47.11
N LEU A 220 48.77 -37.15 -46.61
CA LEU A 220 49.37 -35.85 -46.37
C LEU A 220 49.16 -35.39 -44.95
N PHE A 221 50.22 -35.02 -44.25
CA PHE A 221 50.17 -34.34 -42.94
C PHE A 221 49.94 -32.85 -43.12
N PHE A 222 49.23 -32.27 -42.21
CA PHE A 222 49.07 -30.82 -42.15
C PHE A 222 48.82 -30.36 -40.69
N PHE A 223 48.96 -29.11 -40.49
CA PHE A 223 48.65 -28.45 -39.21
C PHE A 223 47.13 -28.39 -39.01
N GLY A 224 46.61 -29.11 -38.03
CA GLY A 224 45.26 -29.00 -37.59
C GLY A 224 45.19 -28.03 -36.42
N GLU A 225 44.27 -27.10 -36.47
CA GLU A 225 44.03 -26.23 -35.32
C GLU A 225 43.60 -27.06 -34.11
N GLN A 226 44.25 -26.76 -32.96
CA GLN A 226 43.83 -27.38 -31.70
C GLN A 226 42.55 -26.70 -31.22
N SER A 227 41.53 -27.49 -30.96
CA SER A 227 40.27 -27.04 -30.47
C SER A 227 39.73 -27.95 -29.37
N GLY A 228 38.96 -27.35 -28.51
CA GLY A 228 38.16 -28.03 -27.50
C GLY A 228 36.74 -27.52 -27.48
N SER A 229 35.99 -27.96 -26.52
CA SER A 229 34.61 -27.52 -26.29
C SER A 229 34.43 -26.86 -24.94
N LEU A 230 33.42 -26.04 -24.82
CA LEU A 230 33.00 -25.42 -23.57
C LEU A 230 31.53 -25.75 -23.32
N LYS A 231 31.25 -26.34 -22.18
CA LYS A 231 29.91 -26.54 -21.66
C LYS A 231 29.64 -25.57 -20.52
N ILE A 232 28.57 -24.78 -20.65
CA ILE A 232 28.05 -23.90 -19.58
C ILE A 232 26.86 -24.59 -18.94
N THR A 233 26.82 -24.58 -17.61
CA THR A 233 25.65 -24.98 -16.82
C THR A 233 25.28 -23.83 -15.89
N LYS A 234 23.98 -23.50 -15.82
CA LYS A 234 23.46 -22.36 -15.04
C LYS A 234 22.60 -22.86 -13.89
N ASN A 235 22.74 -22.22 -12.74
CA ASN A 235 21.98 -22.50 -11.53
C ASN A 235 21.30 -21.21 -11.04
N SER A 236 20.21 -21.38 -10.28
CA SER A 236 19.63 -20.29 -9.51
C SER A 236 20.30 -20.17 -8.15
N LEU A 237 20.49 -18.94 -7.65
CA LEU A 237 20.93 -18.69 -6.27
C LEU A 237 19.90 -19.20 -5.24
N LEU A 238 18.61 -19.24 -5.59
CA LEU A 238 17.51 -19.67 -4.74
C LEU A 238 16.67 -20.78 -5.42
N PRO A 239 17.23 -21.98 -5.65
CA PRO A 239 16.53 -23.02 -6.41
C PRO A 239 15.25 -23.52 -5.71
N ALA A 240 15.19 -23.46 -4.37
CA ALA A 240 13.99 -23.85 -3.62
C ALA A 240 12.76 -22.94 -3.91
N ILE A 241 13.00 -21.75 -4.46
CA ILE A 241 11.94 -20.76 -4.77
C ILE A 241 11.68 -20.71 -6.28
N THR A 242 12.75 -20.80 -7.08
CA THR A 242 12.65 -20.62 -8.54
C THR A 242 12.33 -21.90 -9.29
N SER A 243 12.66 -23.10 -8.73
CA SER A 243 12.26 -24.36 -9.32
C SER A 243 10.74 -24.54 -9.23
N ASN A 244 10.11 -24.98 -10.33
CA ASN A 244 8.65 -25.12 -10.44
C ASN A 244 7.85 -23.82 -10.28
N ASN A 245 8.50 -22.69 -10.44
CA ASN A 245 7.86 -21.38 -10.46
C ASN A 245 7.84 -20.86 -11.91
N GLU A 246 6.64 -20.73 -12.48
CA GLU A 246 6.47 -20.36 -13.90
C GLU A 246 7.03 -18.96 -14.27
N HIS A 247 7.38 -18.16 -13.26
CA HIS A 247 7.94 -16.82 -13.47
C HIS A 247 9.45 -16.83 -13.65
N TYR A 248 10.11 -17.96 -13.39
CA TYR A 248 11.55 -18.15 -13.54
C TYR A 248 11.85 -19.29 -14.52
N ALA A 249 12.81 -19.09 -15.37
CA ALA A 249 13.33 -20.13 -16.24
C ALA A 249 14.80 -19.84 -16.51
N LEU A 250 15.68 -20.85 -16.39
CA LEU A 250 17.10 -20.71 -16.72
C LEU A 250 17.36 -20.90 -18.22
N GLU A 251 16.41 -21.51 -18.92
CA GLU A 251 16.38 -21.62 -20.39
C GLU A 251 16.36 -20.23 -21.04
N GLY A 252 17.08 -20.07 -22.15
CA GLY A 252 17.12 -18.84 -22.93
C GLY A 252 18.16 -17.83 -22.48
N ALA A 253 18.94 -18.11 -21.42
CA ALA A 253 20.13 -17.33 -21.11
C ALA A 253 21.11 -17.38 -22.29
N VAL A 254 21.72 -16.26 -22.65
CA VAL A 254 22.67 -16.18 -23.76
C VAL A 254 24.03 -15.73 -23.25
N TYR A 255 25.06 -16.52 -23.59
CA TYR A 255 26.44 -16.22 -23.25
C TYR A 255 27.25 -15.98 -24.52
N GLY A 256 28.10 -14.94 -24.52
CA GLY A 256 29.12 -14.75 -25.52
C GLY A 256 30.46 -15.34 -25.04
N VAL A 257 31.14 -16.04 -25.95
CA VAL A 257 32.50 -16.56 -25.73
C VAL A 257 33.46 -15.71 -26.56
N TYR A 258 34.49 -15.17 -25.93
CA TYR A 258 35.40 -14.20 -26.54
C TYR A 258 36.87 -14.66 -26.41
N SER A 259 37.70 -14.20 -27.36
CA SER A 259 39.13 -14.49 -27.31
C SER A 259 39.96 -13.49 -26.49
N ASP A 260 39.31 -12.40 -26.02
CA ASP A 260 39.99 -11.33 -25.27
C ASP A 260 39.17 -10.97 -24.00
N GLU A 261 39.88 -10.58 -22.94
CA GLU A 261 39.28 -10.17 -21.64
C GLU A 261 38.31 -8.99 -21.74
N GLY A 262 38.57 -8.09 -22.71
CA GLY A 262 37.67 -6.97 -22.98
C GLY A 262 36.35 -7.37 -23.64
N CYS A 263 36.14 -8.63 -23.98
CA CYS A 263 34.95 -9.18 -24.68
C CYS A 263 34.64 -8.41 -25.98
N THR A 264 35.66 -8.12 -26.77
CA THR A 264 35.52 -7.40 -28.05
C THR A 264 35.54 -8.34 -29.26
N ASN A 265 36.26 -9.47 -29.18
CA ASN A 265 36.38 -10.45 -30.25
C ASN A 265 35.54 -11.69 -29.94
N LEU A 266 34.33 -11.72 -30.49
CA LEU A 266 33.37 -12.81 -30.27
C LEU A 266 33.80 -14.07 -31.05
N LEU A 267 33.95 -15.18 -30.36
CA LEU A 267 34.18 -16.53 -30.94
C LEU A 267 32.85 -17.21 -31.25
N GLY A 268 31.85 -17.05 -30.41
CA GLY A 268 30.51 -17.62 -30.62
C GLY A 268 29.56 -17.33 -29.47
N ASN A 269 28.29 -17.63 -29.68
CA ASN A 269 27.24 -17.50 -28.66
C ASN A 269 26.69 -18.86 -28.27
N LEU A 270 26.34 -19.01 -26.97
CA LEU A 270 25.60 -20.13 -26.45
C LEU A 270 24.25 -19.66 -25.95
N THR A 271 23.17 -20.35 -26.33
CA THR A 271 21.84 -20.17 -25.72
C THR A 271 21.51 -21.41 -24.93
N LEU A 272 21.22 -21.26 -23.63
CA LEU A 272 20.93 -22.37 -22.75
C LEU A 272 19.57 -22.99 -23.09
N ASP A 273 19.52 -24.29 -23.06
CA ASP A 273 18.32 -25.10 -23.27
C ASP A 273 17.49 -25.30 -21.99
N ALA A 274 16.44 -26.12 -22.06
CA ALA A 274 15.57 -26.45 -20.93
C ALA A 274 16.30 -27.21 -19.79
N SER A 275 17.50 -27.78 -20.05
CA SER A 275 18.36 -28.33 -19.02
C SER A 275 19.27 -27.32 -18.35
N ALA A 276 19.08 -26.04 -18.68
CA ALA A 276 19.92 -24.91 -18.25
C ALA A 276 21.41 -25.12 -18.63
N SER A 277 21.67 -25.71 -19.79
CA SER A 277 23.01 -25.92 -20.28
C SER A 277 23.14 -25.71 -21.79
N ALA A 278 24.34 -25.44 -22.24
CA ALA A 278 24.69 -25.40 -23.66
C ALA A 278 26.19 -25.73 -23.85
N THR A 279 26.55 -26.29 -25.00
CA THR A 279 27.92 -26.57 -25.37
C THR A 279 28.26 -25.87 -26.67
N ILE A 280 29.47 -25.31 -26.78
CA ILE A 280 30.05 -24.81 -28.01
C ILE A 280 31.33 -25.57 -28.30
N ASP A 281 31.43 -26.08 -29.51
CA ASP A 281 32.59 -26.84 -30.00
C ASP A 281 33.51 -25.95 -30.83
N GLY A 282 34.73 -26.44 -31.10
CA GLY A 282 35.68 -25.80 -32.00
C GLY A 282 36.32 -24.53 -31.47
N LEU A 283 36.33 -24.34 -30.14
CA LEU A 283 37.04 -23.22 -29.52
C LEU A 283 38.55 -23.43 -29.57
N PRO A 284 39.32 -22.37 -29.85
CA PRO A 284 40.77 -22.44 -29.83
C PRO A 284 41.29 -22.81 -28.44
N VAL A 285 42.34 -23.60 -28.39
CA VAL A 285 43.03 -23.96 -27.12
C VAL A 285 43.63 -22.69 -26.48
N GLY A 286 43.48 -22.57 -25.16
CA GLY A 286 43.92 -21.44 -24.38
C GLY A 286 42.79 -20.79 -23.61
N CYS A 287 43.03 -19.60 -23.09
CA CYS A 287 42.02 -18.86 -22.31
C CYS A 287 40.95 -18.23 -23.22
N VAL A 288 39.70 -18.52 -22.94
CA VAL A 288 38.54 -17.80 -23.47
C VAL A 288 37.81 -17.08 -22.34
N TYR A 289 37.08 -16.03 -22.71
CA TYR A 289 36.35 -15.17 -21.77
C TYR A 289 34.88 -15.31 -22.05
N VAL A 290 34.09 -15.59 -21.01
CA VAL A 290 32.68 -15.88 -21.11
C VAL A 290 31.91 -14.84 -20.35
N LYS A 291 30.93 -14.22 -21.01
CA LYS A 291 30.08 -13.19 -20.43
C LYS A 291 28.63 -13.41 -20.79
N GLU A 292 27.74 -13.22 -19.82
CA GLU A 292 26.32 -13.20 -20.09
C GLU A 292 25.94 -11.94 -20.89
N ILE A 293 25.22 -12.11 -21.99
CA ILE A 293 24.73 -11.02 -22.85
C ILE A 293 23.22 -10.86 -22.80
N SER A 294 22.50 -11.89 -22.33
CA SER A 294 21.06 -11.83 -22.09
C SER A 294 20.71 -12.75 -20.92
N ALA A 295 20.15 -12.15 -19.87
CA ALA A 295 19.66 -12.92 -18.74
C ALA A 295 18.42 -13.74 -19.10
N PRO A 296 18.20 -14.89 -18.45
CA PRO A 296 17.01 -15.68 -18.65
C PRO A 296 15.81 -15.06 -17.90
N LYS A 297 14.61 -15.60 -18.14
CA LYS A 297 13.36 -15.11 -17.56
C LYS A 297 13.40 -15.12 -16.03
N GLY A 298 13.18 -13.94 -15.44
CA GLY A 298 13.07 -13.76 -13.98
C GLY A 298 14.40 -13.63 -13.24
N PHE A 299 15.52 -13.51 -13.96
CA PHE A 299 16.84 -13.35 -13.35
C PHE A 299 17.50 -12.04 -13.77
N LEU A 300 18.42 -11.55 -12.94
CA LEU A 300 19.26 -10.40 -13.22
C LEU A 300 20.37 -10.79 -14.18
N LEU A 301 20.76 -9.88 -15.06
CA LEU A 301 21.93 -10.05 -15.90
C LEU A 301 23.20 -10.05 -15.03
N ASP A 302 24.02 -11.11 -15.13
CA ASP A 302 25.32 -11.17 -14.48
C ASP A 302 26.40 -10.48 -15.34
N PRO A 303 26.97 -9.35 -14.91
CA PRO A 303 28.01 -8.67 -15.67
C PRO A 303 29.37 -9.33 -15.59
N THR A 304 29.53 -10.41 -14.82
CA THR A 304 30.81 -11.08 -14.55
C THR A 304 31.39 -11.67 -15.83
N VAL A 305 32.68 -11.45 -16.06
CA VAL A 305 33.46 -12.12 -17.11
C VAL A 305 34.21 -13.28 -16.50
N HIS A 306 33.91 -14.46 -16.96
CA HIS A 306 34.56 -15.70 -16.52
C HIS A 306 35.69 -16.09 -17.46
N THR A 307 36.87 -16.42 -16.94
CA THR A 307 37.98 -16.95 -17.70
C THR A 307 37.96 -18.48 -17.66
N VAL A 308 37.98 -19.12 -18.83
CA VAL A 308 37.98 -20.58 -18.96
C VAL A 308 39.16 -21.01 -19.83
N GLU A 309 39.91 -21.99 -19.37
CA GLU A 309 40.97 -22.61 -20.17
C GLU A 309 40.40 -23.74 -21.03
N ILE A 310 40.49 -23.57 -22.35
CA ILE A 310 40.09 -24.59 -23.31
C ILE A 310 41.27 -25.50 -23.59
N LYS A 311 41.08 -26.78 -23.40
CA LYS A 311 42.06 -27.82 -23.62
C LYS A 311 41.79 -28.55 -24.93
N ASN A 312 42.86 -29.02 -25.56
CA ASN A 312 42.72 -29.71 -26.85
C ASN A 312 41.92 -30.99 -26.70
N GLN A 313 40.84 -31.11 -27.51
CA GLN A 313 39.95 -32.27 -27.58
C GLN A 313 39.25 -32.63 -26.24
N GLU A 314 39.20 -31.74 -25.30
CA GLU A 314 38.49 -31.90 -24.04
C GLU A 314 37.27 -30.94 -23.95
N GLU A 315 36.26 -31.35 -23.18
CA GLU A 315 35.16 -30.46 -22.78
C GLU A 315 35.55 -29.75 -21.49
N SER A 316 35.76 -28.43 -21.59
CA SER A 316 35.90 -27.55 -20.43
C SER A 316 34.51 -27.23 -19.90
N THR A 317 34.34 -27.06 -18.59
CA THR A 317 33.03 -26.78 -17.99
C THR A 317 33.05 -25.47 -17.19
N LEU A 318 31.99 -24.71 -17.31
CA LEU A 318 31.73 -23.49 -16.52
C LEU A 318 30.37 -23.62 -15.85
N ALA A 319 30.35 -23.53 -14.52
CA ALA A 319 29.11 -23.44 -13.74
C ALA A 319 28.90 -22.01 -13.26
N VAL A 320 27.74 -21.43 -13.57
CA VAL A 320 27.36 -20.07 -13.21
C VAL A 320 26.10 -20.05 -12.37
N THR A 321 25.89 -19.01 -11.57
CA THR A 321 24.73 -18.88 -10.70
C THR A 321 24.14 -17.49 -10.81
N ASP A 322 22.85 -17.40 -11.11
CA ASP A 322 22.15 -16.13 -11.23
C ASP A 322 21.31 -15.80 -10.01
N THR A 323 21.20 -14.49 -9.79
CA THR A 323 20.33 -13.90 -8.78
C THR A 323 18.91 -13.73 -9.34
N PRO A 324 17.89 -14.32 -8.72
CA PRO A 324 16.51 -14.14 -9.16
C PRO A 324 16.03 -12.72 -8.88
N ILE A 325 15.20 -12.18 -9.79
CA ILE A 325 14.51 -10.90 -9.64
C ILE A 325 13.37 -11.06 -8.64
N GLY A 326 13.17 -10.06 -7.79
CA GLY A 326 12.06 -9.93 -6.86
C GLY A 326 12.04 -8.58 -6.18
N ASP A 327 11.02 -8.33 -5.36
CA ASP A 327 10.79 -7.06 -4.71
C ASP A 327 11.26 -7.07 -3.25
N PHE A 328 11.81 -5.96 -2.79
CA PHE A 328 12.18 -5.74 -1.39
C PHE A 328 11.18 -4.84 -0.64
N ASN A 329 10.22 -4.27 -1.37
CA ASN A 329 9.35 -3.22 -0.88
C ASN A 329 7.87 -3.59 -1.07
N LEU A 330 7.29 -4.27 -0.10
CA LEU A 330 5.84 -4.40 0.00
C LEU A 330 5.38 -3.61 1.20
N ARG A 331 4.51 -2.63 0.97
CA ARG A 331 3.90 -1.82 2.02
C ARG A 331 2.38 -1.88 1.90
N ILE A 332 1.70 -2.19 2.98
CA ILE A 332 0.24 -2.13 3.06
C ILE A 332 -0.12 -0.89 3.87
N SER A 333 -1.05 -0.08 3.35
CA SER A 333 -1.57 1.12 3.99
C SER A 333 -3.02 0.90 4.36
N LYS A 334 -3.32 0.98 5.66
CA LYS A 334 -4.67 0.99 6.19
C LYS A 334 -5.17 2.42 6.28
N GLN A 335 -6.35 2.69 5.74
CA GLN A 335 -6.92 4.03 5.69
C GLN A 335 -8.35 4.05 6.19
N ASP A 336 -8.75 5.20 6.75
CA ASP A 336 -10.14 5.52 7.04
C ASP A 336 -10.89 5.82 5.73
N PHE A 337 -12.08 5.23 5.57
CA PHE A 337 -12.87 5.38 4.34
C PHE A 337 -13.31 6.83 4.12
N ASP A 338 -13.82 7.51 5.16
CA ASP A 338 -14.35 8.87 5.07
C ASP A 338 -13.24 9.89 4.79
N HIS A 339 -12.05 9.74 5.40
CA HIS A 339 -10.87 10.56 5.09
C HIS A 339 -10.39 10.40 3.65
N SER A 340 -10.49 9.19 3.12
CA SER A 340 -9.97 8.86 1.79
C SER A 340 -10.96 9.14 0.65
N ALA A 341 -12.25 9.31 0.93
CA ALA A 341 -13.28 9.53 -0.09
C ALA A 341 -13.19 10.91 -0.76
N ASN A 342 -12.53 11.88 -0.13
CA ASN A 342 -12.42 13.27 -0.60
C ASN A 342 -11.05 13.60 -1.21
N LEU A 343 -10.19 12.60 -1.44
CA LEU A 343 -8.87 12.81 -2.03
C LEU A 343 -8.89 12.45 -3.50
N ASP A 344 -8.55 13.41 -4.37
CA ASP A 344 -8.28 13.15 -5.78
C ASP A 344 -7.17 12.09 -5.90
N GLU A 345 -7.29 11.18 -6.87
CA GLU A 345 -6.38 10.04 -7.13
C GLU A 345 -4.93 10.43 -7.48
N GLY A 346 -4.46 11.59 -7.04
CA GLY A 346 -3.10 12.09 -7.23
C GLY A 346 -2.22 11.89 -5.99
N ASN A 347 -0.91 11.89 -6.20
CA ASN A 347 0.21 11.60 -5.27
C ASN A 347 0.17 12.14 -3.82
N GLN A 348 -0.89 12.78 -3.36
CA GLN A 348 -1.06 13.24 -1.97
C GLN A 348 -2.02 12.35 -1.15
N ALA A 349 -2.72 11.42 -1.79
CA ALA A 349 -3.69 10.54 -1.14
C ALA A 349 -3.05 9.58 -0.12
N GLU A 350 -1.79 9.21 -0.32
CA GLU A 350 -1.10 8.25 0.56
C GLU A 350 -0.78 8.80 1.96
N GLN A 351 -0.60 10.13 2.11
CA GLN A 351 -0.25 10.72 3.40
C GLN A 351 -1.45 11.25 4.21
N GLN A 352 -2.56 11.61 3.56
CA GLN A 352 -3.71 12.20 4.25
C GLN A 352 -4.79 11.18 4.67
N GLY A 353 -4.85 10.01 4.06
CA GLY A 353 -5.83 8.97 4.39
C GLY A 353 -5.52 8.14 5.63
N THR A 354 -4.38 8.35 6.28
CA THR A 354 -3.90 7.54 7.41
C THR A 354 -4.35 8.03 8.79
N SER A 355 -5.16 9.08 8.86
CA SER A 355 -5.70 9.56 10.15
C SER A 355 -6.96 8.79 10.52
N PRO A 356 -7.03 8.20 11.72
CA PRO A 356 -8.26 7.60 12.21
C PRO A 356 -9.26 8.69 12.61
N GLN A 357 -10.54 8.32 12.78
CA GLN A 357 -11.53 9.24 13.31
C GLN A 357 -11.99 8.87 14.72
N GLY A 358 -12.46 9.85 15.49
CA GLY A 358 -12.99 9.67 16.83
C GLY A 358 -11.97 9.11 17.81
N ASN A 359 -12.26 7.95 18.37
CA ASN A 359 -11.35 7.16 19.24
C ASN A 359 -10.88 5.86 18.57
N ALA A 360 -11.07 5.73 17.27
CA ALA A 360 -10.58 4.61 16.49
C ALA A 360 -9.06 4.68 16.31
N THR A 361 -8.46 3.60 15.86
CA THR A 361 -7.02 3.52 15.54
C THR A 361 -6.83 2.68 14.28
N LEU A 362 -5.84 3.01 13.48
CA LEU A 362 -5.43 2.20 12.33
C LEU A 362 -4.39 1.12 12.71
N GLN A 363 -3.90 1.14 13.95
CA GLN A 363 -2.99 0.14 14.50
C GLN A 363 -3.70 -1.18 14.78
N GLY A 364 -3.03 -2.29 14.46
CA GLY A 364 -3.49 -3.63 14.83
C GLY A 364 -4.46 -4.27 13.83
N ALA A 365 -4.63 -3.69 12.64
CA ALA A 365 -5.21 -4.42 11.52
C ALA A 365 -4.30 -5.61 11.17
N LEU A 366 -4.89 -6.79 10.92
CA LEU A 366 -4.14 -7.97 10.55
C LEU A 366 -4.35 -8.31 9.07
N PHE A 367 -3.23 -8.40 8.34
CA PHE A 367 -3.19 -8.76 6.93
C PHE A 367 -2.56 -10.12 6.74
N LYS A 368 -3.31 -11.05 6.15
CA LYS A 368 -2.81 -12.34 5.68
C LYS A 368 -2.31 -12.18 4.24
N VAL A 369 -1.03 -12.40 4.02
CA VAL A 369 -0.41 -12.41 2.71
C VAL A 369 -0.14 -13.86 2.32
N THR A 370 -0.69 -14.31 1.20
CA THR A 370 -0.50 -15.65 0.65
C THR A 370 0.23 -15.54 -0.67
N TYR A 371 1.34 -16.25 -0.81
CA TYR A 371 2.16 -16.32 -2.01
C TYR A 371 1.98 -17.64 -2.75
N SER A 372 2.01 -17.57 -4.07
CA SER A 372 2.00 -18.71 -4.96
C SER A 372 2.93 -18.47 -6.16
N GLY A 373 3.78 -19.44 -6.47
CA GLY A 373 4.64 -19.40 -7.67
C GLY A 373 3.91 -19.75 -8.96
N SER A 374 2.70 -20.32 -8.84
CA SER A 374 1.77 -20.59 -9.94
C SER A 374 0.35 -20.29 -9.48
N SER A 375 -0.61 -20.19 -10.41
CA SER A 375 -2.01 -19.86 -10.08
C SER A 375 -2.72 -20.91 -9.20
N GLU A 376 -2.14 -22.08 -9.00
CA GLU A 376 -2.82 -23.22 -8.37
C GLU A 376 -2.18 -23.71 -7.05
N THR A 377 -0.97 -23.29 -6.72
CA THR A 377 -0.23 -23.83 -5.58
C THR A 377 0.22 -22.75 -4.60
N THR A 378 -0.35 -22.75 -3.39
CA THR A 378 0.12 -21.92 -2.29
C THR A 378 1.45 -22.46 -1.77
N LEU A 379 2.47 -21.61 -1.73
CA LEU A 379 3.80 -21.94 -1.24
C LEU A 379 4.05 -21.43 0.19
N ARG A 380 3.60 -20.21 0.52
CA ARG A 380 3.79 -19.60 1.85
C ARG A 380 2.65 -18.65 2.23
N THR A 381 2.45 -18.51 3.54
CA THR A 381 1.44 -17.61 4.11
C THR A 381 2.01 -16.92 5.34
N TRP A 382 1.79 -15.62 5.44
CA TRP A 382 2.21 -14.77 6.55
C TRP A 382 1.04 -13.91 7.04
N VAL A 383 1.14 -13.49 8.31
CA VAL A 383 0.24 -12.49 8.90
C VAL A 383 1.07 -11.34 9.41
N PHE A 384 0.71 -10.13 9.01
CA PHE A 384 1.34 -8.88 9.40
C PHE A 384 0.36 -7.98 10.13
N SER A 385 0.85 -7.13 11.04
CA SER A 385 0.05 -6.16 11.77
C SER A 385 0.45 -4.74 11.40
N THR A 386 -0.53 -3.85 11.31
CA THR A 386 -0.26 -2.42 11.09
C THR A 386 0.28 -1.73 12.35
N ASP A 387 1.16 -0.77 12.14
CA ASP A 387 1.70 0.13 13.15
C ASP A 387 0.70 1.26 13.54
N ALA A 388 1.13 2.18 14.39
CA ALA A 388 0.31 3.31 14.85
C ALA A 388 -0.08 4.29 13.72
N GLN A 389 0.66 4.30 12.62
CA GLN A 389 0.40 5.09 11.42
C GLN A 389 -0.49 4.37 10.40
N GLY A 390 -0.88 3.14 10.68
CA GLY A 390 -1.69 2.32 9.78
C GLY A 390 -0.90 1.63 8.67
N PHE A 391 0.42 1.50 8.80
CA PHE A 391 1.26 0.82 7.82
C PHE A 391 1.75 -0.53 8.32
N THR A 392 1.93 -1.44 7.39
CA THR A 392 2.71 -2.66 7.61
C THR A 392 3.58 -2.96 6.40
N SER A 393 4.70 -3.64 6.62
CA SER A 393 5.69 -3.98 5.61
C SER A 393 6.04 -5.46 5.67
N PHE A 394 6.64 -5.97 4.60
CA PHE A 394 7.13 -7.34 4.55
C PHE A 394 8.48 -7.48 5.27
N ASP A 395 8.43 -7.45 6.59
CA ASP A 395 9.59 -7.54 7.47
C ASP A 395 9.28 -8.31 8.75
N THR A 396 10.30 -8.49 9.60
CA THR A 396 10.17 -9.22 10.87
C THR A 396 9.46 -8.44 11.95
N ASP A 397 9.49 -7.11 11.89
CA ASP A 397 8.94 -6.22 12.94
C ASP A 397 7.42 -6.18 12.88
N HIS A 398 6.86 -6.29 11.67
CA HIS A 398 5.41 -6.31 11.44
C HIS A 398 4.83 -7.73 11.37
N LYS A 399 5.68 -8.77 11.19
CA LYS A 399 5.21 -10.15 11.10
C LYS A 399 4.70 -10.66 12.45
N VAL A 400 3.44 -11.10 12.48
CA VAL A 400 2.79 -11.68 13.68
C VAL A 400 2.88 -13.19 13.69
N SER A 401 2.70 -13.85 12.54
CA SER A 401 2.70 -15.30 12.42
C SER A 401 2.89 -15.77 10.98
N GLY A 402 2.92 -17.08 10.78
CA GLY A 402 3.05 -17.73 9.48
C GLY A 402 4.47 -18.22 9.18
N ASP A 403 4.72 -18.55 7.90
CA ASP A 403 5.97 -19.10 7.42
C ASP A 403 7.17 -18.15 7.60
N ASP A 404 8.39 -18.66 7.44
CA ASP A 404 9.58 -17.82 7.39
C ASP A 404 9.52 -16.91 6.15
N LEU A 405 10.01 -15.68 6.31
CA LEU A 405 10.10 -14.74 5.19
C LEU A 405 11.06 -15.30 4.13
N PHE A 406 10.76 -15.03 2.87
CA PHE A 406 11.78 -15.18 1.84
C PHE A 406 12.86 -14.12 2.06
N THR A 407 14.11 -14.52 1.85
CA THR A 407 15.25 -13.61 1.97
C THR A 407 16.19 -13.77 0.77
N LEU A 408 16.77 -12.65 0.36
CA LEU A 408 17.90 -12.60 -0.55
C LEU A 408 19.07 -11.97 0.22
N GLY A 409 20.06 -12.79 0.56
CA GLY A 409 21.00 -12.46 1.63
C GLY A 409 20.30 -12.37 2.98
N GLU A 410 20.50 -11.26 3.71
CA GLU A 410 19.86 -11.03 5.02
C GLU A 410 18.56 -10.19 4.94
N LYS A 411 18.17 -9.76 3.74
CA LYS A 411 17.01 -8.87 3.56
C LYS A 411 15.76 -9.66 3.17
N PRO A 412 14.60 -9.35 3.78
CA PRO A 412 13.32 -9.85 3.31
C PRO A 412 13.13 -9.53 1.82
N TRP A 413 12.63 -10.49 1.08
CA TRP A 413 12.52 -10.42 -0.36
C TRP A 413 11.29 -11.17 -0.86
N LEU A 414 10.63 -10.63 -1.88
CA LEU A 414 9.41 -11.18 -2.46
C LEU A 414 9.70 -11.70 -3.86
N PRO A 415 9.62 -13.04 -4.11
CA PRO A 415 9.80 -13.61 -5.42
C PRO A 415 8.68 -13.19 -6.39
N LEU A 416 8.97 -13.28 -7.71
CA LEU A 416 7.95 -13.15 -8.74
C LEU A 416 6.88 -14.22 -8.54
N GLY A 417 5.60 -13.85 -8.75
CA GLY A 417 4.49 -14.78 -8.55
C GLY A 417 3.19 -14.07 -8.26
N TYR A 418 2.27 -14.80 -7.66
CA TYR A 418 0.94 -14.35 -7.30
C TYR A 418 0.85 -14.12 -5.79
N TYR A 419 0.21 -13.02 -5.41
CA TYR A 419 0.01 -12.60 -4.03
C TYR A 419 -1.45 -12.31 -3.78
N GLN A 420 -2.02 -12.92 -2.76
CA GLN A 420 -3.31 -12.52 -2.21
C GLN A 420 -3.06 -11.82 -0.88
N ILE A 421 -3.50 -10.58 -0.77
CA ILE A 421 -3.44 -9.79 0.44
C ILE A 421 -4.87 -9.68 0.96
N GLU A 422 -5.13 -10.22 2.14
CA GLU A 422 -6.46 -10.31 2.75
C GLU A 422 -6.40 -9.66 4.15
N GLU A 423 -7.25 -8.69 4.41
CA GLU A 423 -7.46 -8.23 5.76
C GLU A 423 -8.32 -9.22 6.52
N ILE A 424 -7.78 -9.82 7.58
CA ILE A 424 -8.46 -10.84 8.38
C ILE A 424 -8.98 -10.30 9.71
N GLN A 425 -8.55 -9.10 10.09
CA GLN A 425 -9.03 -8.40 11.28
C GLN A 425 -8.90 -6.89 11.06
N ALA A 426 -10.02 -6.19 11.19
CA ALA A 426 -10.04 -4.74 11.19
C ALA A 426 -9.41 -4.16 12.46
N PRO A 427 -8.84 -2.97 12.42
CA PRO A 427 -8.34 -2.31 13.62
C PRO A 427 -9.49 -1.81 14.50
N LYS A 428 -9.17 -1.47 15.75
CA LYS A 428 -10.17 -1.06 16.73
C LYS A 428 -10.96 0.17 16.25
N GLY A 429 -12.27 0.04 16.23
CA GLY A 429 -13.22 1.09 15.83
C GLY A 429 -13.62 1.05 14.35
N TYR A 430 -13.14 0.08 13.60
CA TYR A 430 -13.47 -0.13 12.19
C TYR A 430 -14.17 -1.46 11.95
N LYS A 431 -14.88 -1.54 10.85
CA LYS A 431 -15.55 -2.77 10.38
C LYS A 431 -14.66 -3.48 9.37
N LEU A 432 -14.58 -4.79 9.50
CA LEU A 432 -13.97 -5.61 8.46
C LEU A 432 -14.90 -5.63 7.23
N PRO A 433 -14.42 -5.23 6.03
CA PRO A 433 -15.22 -5.28 4.81
C PRO A 433 -15.59 -6.72 4.42
N GLU A 434 -16.76 -6.90 3.77
CA GLU A 434 -17.17 -8.21 3.25
C GLU A 434 -16.20 -8.77 2.20
N LEU A 435 -15.60 -7.89 1.38
CA LEU A 435 -14.54 -8.21 0.43
C LEU A 435 -13.26 -7.54 0.90
N SER A 436 -12.50 -8.26 1.71
CA SER A 436 -11.30 -7.76 2.38
C SER A 436 -10.00 -8.20 1.72
N PHE A 437 -10.00 -8.69 0.46
CA PHE A 437 -8.79 -9.16 -0.20
C PHE A 437 -8.55 -8.51 -1.57
N GLN A 438 -7.28 -8.44 -1.93
CA GLN A 438 -6.78 -8.03 -3.24
C GLN A 438 -5.83 -9.12 -3.77
N THR A 439 -5.90 -9.40 -5.07
CA THR A 439 -5.01 -10.37 -5.71
C THR A 439 -4.11 -9.66 -6.72
N TRP A 440 -2.82 -9.86 -6.59
CA TRP A 440 -1.78 -9.20 -7.33
C TRP A 440 -0.82 -10.20 -7.97
N LYS A 441 -0.26 -9.84 -9.12
CA LYS A 441 0.83 -10.54 -9.78
C LYS A 441 2.06 -9.65 -9.78
N LEU A 442 3.15 -10.13 -9.18
CA LEU A 442 4.48 -9.54 -9.32
C LEU A 442 5.19 -10.18 -10.50
N SER A 443 5.57 -9.38 -11.47
CA SER A 443 6.30 -9.79 -12.68
C SER A 443 7.46 -8.86 -12.97
N SER A 444 8.38 -9.28 -13.84
CA SER A 444 9.44 -8.43 -14.39
C SER A 444 9.15 -8.17 -15.87
N GLN A 445 9.16 -6.90 -16.26
CA GLN A 445 9.04 -6.45 -17.65
C GLN A 445 10.27 -5.61 -18.00
N ASN A 446 11.08 -6.11 -18.93
CA ASN A 446 12.36 -5.45 -19.31
C ASN A 446 13.27 -5.09 -18.12
N GLY A 447 13.32 -5.98 -17.13
CA GLY A 447 14.11 -5.79 -15.91
C GLY A 447 13.45 -4.91 -14.83
N ASN A 448 12.28 -4.29 -15.11
CA ASN A 448 11.53 -3.51 -14.14
C ASN A 448 10.46 -4.39 -13.46
N LEU A 449 10.27 -4.18 -12.15
CA LEU A 449 9.22 -4.85 -11.39
C LEU A 449 7.87 -4.18 -11.66
N VAL A 450 6.84 -5.00 -11.84
CA VAL A 450 5.46 -4.56 -12.08
C VAL A 450 4.52 -5.40 -11.23
N TRP A 451 3.75 -4.73 -10.37
CA TRP A 451 2.62 -5.32 -9.66
C TRP A 451 1.33 -5.07 -10.45
N THR A 452 0.68 -6.12 -10.89
CA THR A 452 -0.59 -6.05 -11.63
C THR A 452 -1.73 -6.55 -10.75
N ASN A 453 -2.74 -5.71 -10.48
CA ASN A 453 -3.95 -6.14 -9.81
C ASN A 453 -4.79 -7.01 -10.74
N LEU A 454 -5.07 -8.24 -10.35
CA LEU A 454 -5.72 -9.22 -11.22
C LEU A 454 -7.23 -8.97 -11.41
N SER A 455 -7.86 -8.22 -10.52
CA SER A 455 -9.28 -7.88 -10.62
C SER A 455 -9.53 -6.66 -11.52
N SER A 456 -8.67 -5.65 -11.43
CA SER A 456 -8.83 -4.37 -12.17
C SER A 456 -7.91 -4.24 -13.39
N GLY A 457 -6.85 -5.05 -13.49
CA GLY A 457 -5.79 -4.90 -14.48
C GLY A 457 -4.89 -3.68 -14.24
N LYS A 458 -5.05 -2.96 -13.14
CA LYS A 458 -4.23 -1.79 -12.80
C LYS A 458 -2.80 -2.24 -12.50
N GLU A 459 -1.83 -1.59 -13.13
CA GLU A 459 -0.41 -1.80 -12.88
C GLU A 459 0.14 -0.76 -11.91
N ASN A 460 0.99 -1.22 -11.00
CA ASN A 460 1.79 -0.40 -10.10
C ASN A 460 3.27 -0.69 -10.37
N SER A 461 3.96 0.26 -10.98
CA SER A 461 5.37 0.18 -11.35
C SER A 461 6.24 1.21 -10.61
N SER A 462 5.69 1.86 -9.56
CA SER A 462 6.47 2.78 -8.71
C SER A 462 7.50 2.03 -7.89
N SER A 463 8.57 2.71 -7.49
CA SER A 463 9.60 2.16 -6.59
C SER A 463 9.11 1.90 -5.16
N GLU A 464 7.97 2.46 -4.79
CA GLU A 464 7.28 2.22 -3.52
C GLU A 464 5.90 1.63 -3.81
N HIS A 465 5.78 0.32 -3.67
CA HIS A 465 4.53 -0.40 -3.87
C HIS A 465 3.71 -0.35 -2.59
N SER A 466 2.67 0.50 -2.59
CA SER A 466 1.71 0.61 -1.49
C SER A 466 0.36 0.01 -1.88
N PHE A 467 -0.14 -0.91 -1.05
CA PHE A 467 -1.43 -1.58 -1.22
C PHE A 467 -2.42 -0.98 -0.21
N ILE A 468 -3.41 -0.26 -0.72
CA ILE A 468 -4.34 0.52 0.10
C ILE A 468 -5.57 -0.33 0.42
N PHE A 469 -5.91 -0.40 1.72
CA PHE A 469 -7.13 -0.98 2.26
C PHE A 469 -7.88 0.08 3.08
N LYS A 470 -9.18 0.23 2.81
CA LYS A 470 -10.03 1.26 3.41
C LYS A 470 -11.15 0.61 4.19
N ASP A 471 -11.32 1.00 5.46
CA ASP A 471 -12.42 0.53 6.29
C ASP A 471 -13.35 1.66 6.68
N GLU A 472 -14.62 1.31 6.83
CA GLU A 472 -15.61 2.16 7.42
C GLU A 472 -15.50 2.13 8.94
N VAL A 473 -15.60 3.31 9.57
CA VAL A 473 -15.67 3.38 11.03
C VAL A 473 -16.99 2.76 11.52
N ILE A 474 -16.94 2.09 12.66
CA ILE A 474 -18.16 1.59 13.33
C ILE A 474 -19.05 2.78 13.67
N ARG A 475 -20.34 2.67 13.33
CA ARG A 475 -21.36 3.69 13.61
C ARG A 475 -22.50 3.08 14.39
N GLY A 476 -22.96 3.77 15.42
CA GLY A 476 -24.06 3.32 16.27
C GLY A 476 -25.07 4.42 16.56
N ASN A 477 -25.98 4.17 17.48
CA ASN A 477 -27.03 5.10 17.80
C ASN A 477 -26.98 5.50 19.28
N LEU A 478 -27.45 6.70 19.58
CA LEU A 478 -27.59 7.21 20.95
C LEU A 478 -29.04 7.59 21.20
N LYS A 479 -29.59 7.13 22.32
CA LYS A 479 -30.92 7.47 22.80
C LYS A 479 -30.83 8.20 24.13
N ILE A 480 -31.53 9.30 24.25
CA ILE A 480 -31.61 10.15 25.43
C ILE A 480 -33.05 10.16 25.89
N LYS A 481 -33.29 9.88 27.18
CA LYS A 481 -34.62 9.92 27.79
C LYS A 481 -34.69 11.09 28.73
N LYS A 482 -35.67 11.93 28.52
CA LYS A 482 -36.03 13.09 29.35
C LYS A 482 -37.07 12.69 30.37
N ILE A 483 -36.85 13.04 31.63
CA ILE A 483 -37.80 12.78 32.74
C ILE A 483 -38.06 14.12 33.42
N GLY A 484 -39.34 14.36 33.76
CA GLY A 484 -39.75 15.47 34.61
C GLY A 484 -39.93 15.01 36.06
N HIS A 485 -39.46 15.80 37.00
CA HIS A 485 -39.60 15.57 38.44
C HIS A 485 -40.29 16.77 39.10
N THR A 486 -41.02 16.56 40.18
CA THR A 486 -41.70 17.59 40.93
C THR A 486 -41.40 17.40 42.43
N SER A 487 -40.89 18.45 43.06
CA SER A 487 -40.49 18.44 44.48
C SER A 487 -41.53 19.04 45.44
N LEU A 488 -42.53 19.77 44.98
CA LEU A 488 -43.51 20.44 45.82
C LEU A 488 -44.60 19.50 46.35
N SER A 489 -44.83 19.58 47.64
CA SER A 489 -46.01 19.03 48.28
C SER A 489 -46.98 20.16 48.70
N SER A 490 -48.30 19.93 48.60
CA SER A 490 -49.29 20.88 49.06
C SER A 490 -49.18 21.12 50.56
N SER A 491 -48.84 22.33 51.00
CA SER A 491 -48.80 22.73 52.39
C SER A 491 -49.15 24.23 52.54
N ASP A 492 -49.67 24.60 53.66
CA ASP A 492 -49.85 25.97 54.16
C ASP A 492 -50.89 26.87 53.40
N GLY A 493 -51.94 26.29 52.83
CA GLY A 493 -53.08 27.02 52.24
C GLY A 493 -52.80 27.55 50.83
N TYR A 494 -51.75 27.07 50.19
CA TYR A 494 -51.48 27.33 48.74
C TYR A 494 -52.06 26.19 47.91
N SER A 495 -52.37 26.48 46.65
CA SER A 495 -52.73 25.47 45.60
C SER A 495 -51.58 25.22 44.65
N GLU A 496 -51.43 23.95 44.23
CA GLU A 496 -50.42 23.52 43.25
C GLU A 496 -50.90 23.66 41.82
N ILE A 497 -49.93 23.70 40.86
CA ILE A 497 -50.23 23.62 39.43
C ILE A 497 -50.83 22.23 39.12
N LYS A 498 -51.95 22.18 38.42
CA LYS A 498 -52.58 20.94 37.94
C LYS A 498 -52.19 20.61 36.50
N GLU A 499 -51.70 21.56 35.71
CA GLU A 499 -51.28 21.29 34.32
C GLU A 499 -49.96 20.54 34.28
N MET A 500 -49.89 19.46 33.51
CA MET A 500 -48.70 18.65 33.29
C MET A 500 -48.05 19.07 31.96
N PRO A 501 -46.92 19.81 31.97
CA PRO A 501 -46.28 20.25 30.75
C PRO A 501 -45.69 19.02 30.01
N SER A 502 -45.59 19.12 28.69
CA SER A 502 -44.95 18.13 27.85
C SER A 502 -43.45 18.05 28.07
N LEU A 503 -42.88 16.87 27.94
CA LEU A 503 -41.43 16.65 27.93
C LEU A 503 -40.81 16.88 26.55
N LYS A 504 -41.63 17.25 25.56
CA LYS A 504 -41.20 17.64 24.20
C LYS A 504 -40.47 18.98 24.24
N GLY A 505 -39.50 19.11 23.33
CA GLY A 505 -38.85 20.39 23.05
C GLY A 505 -37.60 20.68 23.87
N ALA A 506 -37.14 19.73 24.71
CA ALA A 506 -35.79 19.82 25.28
C ALA A 506 -34.75 19.76 24.15
N LYS A 507 -33.83 20.72 24.13
CA LYS A 507 -32.71 20.70 23.18
C LYS A 507 -31.44 20.26 23.87
N ILE A 508 -30.78 19.27 23.27
CA ILE A 508 -29.57 18.65 23.82
C ILE A 508 -28.48 18.75 22.76
N GLU A 509 -27.38 19.38 23.10
CA GLU A 509 -26.17 19.43 22.28
C GLU A 509 -25.31 18.20 22.54
N LEU A 510 -24.83 17.60 21.44
CA LEU A 510 -23.82 16.54 21.43
C LEU A 510 -22.51 17.15 20.95
N THR A 511 -21.47 17.06 21.77
CA THR A 511 -20.12 17.57 21.48
C THR A 511 -19.15 16.43 21.28
N ASN A 512 -18.27 16.52 20.28
CA ASN A 512 -17.19 15.55 20.06
C ASN A 512 -16.17 15.63 21.21
N ASN A 513 -16.11 14.61 22.05
CA ASN A 513 -15.15 14.48 23.14
C ASN A 513 -14.09 13.40 22.85
N SER A 514 -13.92 13.04 21.59
CA SER A 514 -12.91 12.09 21.13
C SER A 514 -11.55 12.77 20.94
N THR A 515 -10.52 11.95 20.70
CA THR A 515 -9.16 12.45 20.47
C THR A 515 -8.94 12.98 19.06
N GLN A 516 -9.78 12.56 18.11
CA GLN A 516 -9.70 12.89 16.69
C GLN A 516 -11.03 13.47 16.19
N PRO A 517 -11.04 14.18 15.05
CA PRO A 517 -12.28 14.58 14.39
C PRO A 517 -13.18 13.38 14.09
N VAL A 518 -14.48 13.61 14.02
CA VAL A 518 -15.48 12.60 13.58
C VAL A 518 -16.19 13.10 12.33
N PHE A 519 -16.49 12.19 11.41
CA PHE A 519 -17.25 12.51 10.20
C PHE A 519 -18.73 12.20 10.44
N TYR A 520 -19.56 13.23 10.50
CA TYR A 520 -20.99 13.12 10.76
C TYR A 520 -21.80 14.02 9.84
N GLN A 521 -22.80 13.47 9.14
CA GLN A 521 -23.68 14.18 8.21
C GLN A 521 -22.88 15.07 7.21
N ASP A 522 -21.95 14.43 6.50
CA ASP A 522 -21.09 15.04 5.47
C ASP A 522 -20.17 16.17 5.96
N LYS A 523 -19.86 16.18 7.24
CA LYS A 523 -18.96 17.17 7.86
C LYS A 523 -17.97 16.54 8.81
N TRP A 524 -16.74 17.03 8.80
CA TRP A 524 -15.77 16.79 9.84
C TRP A 524 -16.00 17.72 11.02
N VAL A 525 -16.13 17.15 12.20
CA VAL A 525 -16.32 17.84 13.48
C VAL A 525 -15.10 17.63 14.35
N THR A 526 -14.35 18.68 14.62
CA THR A 526 -13.12 18.58 15.41
C THR A 526 -13.42 18.31 16.89
N PRO A 527 -12.44 17.81 17.67
CA PRO A 527 -12.61 17.68 19.12
C PRO A 527 -13.09 18.97 19.77
N HIS A 528 -14.03 18.84 20.69
CA HIS A 528 -14.70 19.92 21.44
C HIS A 528 -15.68 20.79 20.63
N GLU A 529 -15.97 20.47 19.38
CA GLU A 529 -17.01 21.11 18.61
C GLU A 529 -18.34 20.34 18.70
N VAL A 530 -19.44 21.07 18.52
CA VAL A 530 -20.79 20.51 18.52
C VAL A 530 -21.01 19.67 17.28
N VAL A 531 -21.32 18.38 17.47
CA VAL A 531 -21.65 17.43 16.41
C VAL A 531 -23.05 17.69 15.87
N THR A 532 -24.02 17.81 16.79
CA THR A 532 -25.42 18.05 16.47
C THR A 532 -26.19 18.52 17.70
N THR A 533 -27.34 19.13 17.46
CA THR A 533 -28.33 19.43 18.50
C THR A 533 -29.60 18.67 18.16
N VAL A 534 -30.17 17.98 19.14
CA VAL A 534 -31.40 17.21 18.99
C VAL A 534 -32.47 17.68 19.94
N GLU A 535 -33.71 17.44 19.58
CA GLU A 535 -34.90 17.84 20.35
C GLU A 535 -35.70 16.63 20.77
N THR A 536 -36.23 16.63 22.00
CA THR A 536 -37.08 15.55 22.49
C THR A 536 -38.48 15.58 21.86
N ASP A 537 -38.99 14.42 21.56
CA ASP A 537 -40.34 14.21 21.01
C ASP A 537 -41.44 14.23 22.10
N GLU A 538 -42.70 13.97 21.71
CA GLU A 538 -43.86 13.91 22.59
C GLU A 538 -43.69 12.89 23.76
N SER A 539 -42.85 11.87 23.59
CA SER A 539 -42.53 10.86 24.61
C SER A 539 -41.36 11.24 25.50
N GLY A 540 -40.77 12.41 25.28
CA GLY A 540 -39.57 12.85 25.98
C GLY A 540 -38.29 12.14 25.53
N VAL A 541 -38.25 11.59 24.31
CA VAL A 541 -37.09 10.85 23.77
C VAL A 541 -36.45 11.64 22.65
N ALA A 542 -35.13 11.76 22.70
CA ALA A 542 -34.30 12.20 21.58
C ALA A 542 -33.39 11.05 21.13
N ALA A 543 -33.24 10.87 19.81
CA ALA A 543 -32.41 9.84 19.22
C ALA A 543 -31.44 10.44 18.19
N ILE A 544 -30.18 10.07 18.30
CA ILE A 544 -29.12 10.43 17.35
C ILE A 544 -28.67 9.13 16.70
N LYS A 545 -28.71 9.08 15.37
CA LYS A 545 -28.36 7.89 14.60
C LYS A 545 -27.04 8.06 13.93
N ASP A 546 -26.40 6.94 13.62
CA ASP A 546 -25.23 6.87 12.75
C ASP A 546 -24.02 7.67 13.25
N LEU A 547 -23.85 7.71 14.58
CA LEU A 547 -22.68 8.33 15.21
C LEU A 547 -21.43 7.47 15.02
N PRO A 548 -20.28 8.03 14.62
CA PRO A 548 -19.03 7.31 14.55
C PRO A 548 -18.53 6.81 15.90
N PHE A 549 -17.68 5.78 15.86
CA PHE A 549 -16.95 5.29 17.02
C PHE A 549 -16.19 6.43 17.71
N GLY A 550 -16.52 6.72 18.97
CA GLY A 550 -15.98 7.88 19.65
C GLY A 550 -16.57 8.12 21.02
N SER A 551 -16.14 9.18 21.67
CA SER A 551 -16.68 9.69 22.94
C SER A 551 -17.37 11.01 22.69
N TYR A 552 -18.50 11.21 23.36
CA TYR A 552 -19.35 12.38 23.19
C TYR A 552 -19.82 12.89 24.54
N SER A 553 -19.78 14.18 24.76
CA SER A 553 -20.42 14.82 25.90
C SER A 553 -21.76 15.40 25.50
N LEU A 554 -22.72 15.30 26.43
CA LEU A 554 -24.08 15.76 26.26
C LEU A 554 -24.35 16.93 27.19
N LYS A 555 -25.07 17.92 26.72
CA LYS A 555 -25.48 19.07 27.53
C LYS A 555 -26.88 19.50 27.13
N GLU A 556 -27.75 19.72 28.10
CA GLU A 556 -29.01 20.38 27.84
C GLU A 556 -28.78 21.87 27.64
N VAL A 557 -29.33 22.41 26.56
CA VAL A 557 -29.23 23.84 26.19
C VAL A 557 -30.60 24.55 26.22
N LEU A 558 -31.68 23.78 26.21
CA LEU A 558 -33.04 24.27 26.34
C LEU A 558 -33.89 23.23 27.06
N ALA A 559 -34.50 23.60 28.18
CA ALA A 559 -35.46 22.75 28.86
C ALA A 559 -36.83 22.78 28.16
N PRO A 560 -37.67 21.74 28.31
CA PRO A 560 -39.06 21.80 27.86
C PRO A 560 -39.84 22.85 28.59
N ALA A 561 -40.91 23.38 27.98
CA ALA A 561 -41.78 24.36 28.62
C ALA A 561 -42.29 23.79 29.98
N GLY A 562 -42.18 24.59 31.04
CA GLY A 562 -42.61 24.22 32.40
C GLY A 562 -41.58 23.45 33.22
N TYR A 563 -40.35 23.30 32.71
CA TYR A 563 -39.25 22.67 33.42
C TYR A 563 -38.03 23.60 33.53
N SER A 564 -37.22 23.40 34.54
CA SER A 564 -35.96 24.14 34.72
C SER A 564 -34.82 23.45 33.94
N LEU A 565 -33.95 24.29 33.33
CA LEU A 565 -32.77 23.81 32.63
C LEU A 565 -31.80 23.10 33.59
N ASN A 566 -31.45 21.85 33.33
CA ASN A 566 -30.48 21.10 34.12
C ASN A 566 -29.06 21.38 33.64
N THR A 567 -28.40 22.38 34.24
CA THR A 567 -27.02 22.76 33.89
C THR A 567 -25.95 21.80 34.42
N GLU A 568 -26.30 20.92 35.35
CA GLU A 568 -25.37 19.94 35.95
C GLU A 568 -25.31 18.65 35.15
N TRP A 569 -26.31 18.40 34.28
CA TRP A 569 -26.32 17.19 33.45
C TRP A 569 -25.37 17.33 32.26
N ASN A 570 -24.21 16.72 32.37
CA ASN A 570 -23.16 16.73 31.35
C ASN A 570 -22.46 15.38 31.25
N PRO A 571 -23.20 14.30 30.94
CA PRO A 571 -22.60 12.98 30.83
C PRO A 571 -21.76 12.83 29.60
N THR A 572 -20.71 11.98 29.71
CA THR A 572 -19.94 11.51 28.56
C THR A 572 -20.39 10.08 28.23
N VAL A 573 -20.71 9.84 26.98
CA VAL A 573 -21.05 8.53 26.42
C VAL A 573 -19.96 8.10 25.44
N THR A 574 -19.65 6.80 25.40
CA THR A 574 -18.66 6.25 24.47
C THR A 574 -19.31 5.21 23.59
N LEU A 575 -19.26 5.43 22.28
CA LEU A 575 -19.80 4.54 21.28
C LEU A 575 -18.70 3.59 20.82
N THR A 576 -18.91 2.28 21.02
CA THR A 576 -17.91 1.23 20.71
C THR A 576 -18.43 0.11 19.83
N SER A 577 -19.72 0.12 19.52
CA SER A 577 -20.38 -0.90 18.69
C SER A 577 -21.52 -0.29 17.86
N GLU A 578 -22.13 -1.07 17.00
CA GLU A 578 -23.29 -0.66 16.19
C GLU A 578 -24.61 -0.62 16.99
N GLU A 579 -24.57 -1.01 18.25
CA GLU A 579 -25.74 -1.03 19.12
C GLU A 579 -26.18 0.39 19.49
N THR A 580 -27.45 0.48 19.95
CA THR A 580 -27.97 1.73 20.52
C THR A 580 -27.53 1.86 21.96
N ILE A 581 -26.83 2.92 22.29
CA ILE A 581 -26.46 3.31 23.66
C ILE A 581 -27.57 4.16 24.24
N GLU A 582 -27.94 3.93 25.48
CA GLU A 582 -28.81 4.82 26.25
C GLU A 582 -27.93 5.73 27.13
N ALA A 583 -28.12 7.05 26.98
CA ALA A 583 -27.50 8.02 27.87
C ALA A 583 -28.11 7.95 29.29
N PRO A 584 -27.41 8.40 30.33
CA PRO A 584 -28.02 8.63 31.62
C PRO A 584 -29.27 9.51 31.50
N GLU A 585 -30.31 9.16 32.25
CA GLU A 585 -31.57 9.90 32.18
C GLU A 585 -31.36 11.40 32.48
N LEU A 586 -31.93 12.26 31.64
CA LEU A 586 -31.95 13.70 31.84
C LEU A 586 -33.18 14.07 32.66
N ILE A 587 -32.97 14.49 33.89
CA ILE A 587 -34.03 14.80 34.85
C ILE A 587 -34.08 16.32 35.06
N ASP A 588 -35.23 16.90 34.75
CA ASP A 588 -35.49 18.31 35.06
C ASP A 588 -36.53 18.47 36.17
N GLU A 589 -36.34 19.44 37.02
CA GLU A 589 -37.33 19.82 37.99
C GLU A 589 -38.46 20.60 37.27
N ARG A 590 -39.68 20.19 37.56
CA ARG A 590 -40.85 20.90 37.07
C ARG A 590 -40.95 22.24 37.75
N ILE A 591 -41.22 23.32 36.98
CA ILE A 591 -41.54 24.61 37.54
C ILE A 591 -42.92 24.51 38.18
N ALA A 592 -42.94 24.74 39.49
CA ALA A 592 -44.13 24.67 40.31
C ALA A 592 -44.49 26.04 40.89
N LEU A 593 -45.80 26.28 40.96
CA LEU A 593 -46.36 27.47 41.57
C LEU A 593 -47.32 27.07 42.68
N GLN A 594 -47.24 27.79 43.79
CA GLN A 594 -48.26 27.78 44.85
C GLN A 594 -48.71 29.20 45.03
N THR A 595 -49.99 29.43 45.10
CA THR A 595 -50.54 30.80 45.13
C THR A 595 -51.55 30.98 46.24
N MET A 596 -51.65 32.19 46.78
CA MET A 596 -52.55 32.52 47.84
C MET A 596 -53.03 33.97 47.75
N LEU A 597 -54.26 34.17 47.33
CA LEU A 597 -54.89 35.49 47.27
C LEU A 597 -55.36 35.94 48.65
N VAL A 598 -54.95 37.14 49.11
CA VAL A 598 -55.33 37.75 50.34
C VAL A 598 -55.56 39.26 50.19
N ASP A 599 -56.17 39.94 51.17
CA ASP A 599 -56.14 41.40 51.18
C ASP A 599 -54.78 41.93 51.68
N THR A 600 -54.57 43.23 51.62
CA THR A 600 -53.33 43.89 52.05
C THR A 600 -52.99 43.71 53.55
N SER A 601 -53.96 43.18 54.36
CA SER A 601 -53.72 42.82 55.76
C SER A 601 -53.39 41.34 55.93
N GLY A 602 -53.34 40.53 54.86
CA GLY A 602 -53.14 39.09 54.86
C GLY A 602 -54.43 38.31 55.17
N SER A 603 -55.63 38.90 55.05
CA SER A 603 -56.88 38.25 55.37
C SER A 603 -57.58 37.66 54.14
N LYS A 604 -58.12 36.44 54.29
CA LYS A 604 -59.03 35.80 53.32
C LYS A 604 -60.46 36.31 53.37
N THR A 605 -60.80 37.11 54.42
CA THR A 605 -62.11 37.71 54.66
C THR A 605 -61.97 39.23 54.76
N PRO A 606 -61.72 39.93 53.65
CA PRO A 606 -61.57 41.39 53.69
C PRO A 606 -62.77 42.09 54.18
N LYS A 607 -62.58 43.20 54.93
CA LYS A 607 -63.67 44.10 55.28
C LYS A 607 -64.09 44.91 54.07
N TYR A 608 -65.35 45.32 54.03
CA TYR A 608 -65.87 46.22 52.93
C TYR A 608 -65.06 47.54 52.84
N THR A 609 -64.59 47.80 51.64
CA THR A 609 -64.01 49.07 51.21
C THR A 609 -64.53 49.40 49.80
N GLU A 610 -64.60 50.71 49.37
CA GLU A 610 -65.03 51.06 48.00
C GLU A 610 -64.06 50.56 46.92
N ILE A 611 -62.79 50.51 47.25
CA ILE A 611 -61.72 49.87 46.46
C ILE A 611 -61.09 48.84 47.34
N LEU A 612 -61.18 47.59 46.91
CA LEU A 612 -60.57 46.46 47.56
C LEU A 612 -59.21 46.23 46.95
N ASN A 613 -58.14 46.32 47.72
CA ASN A 613 -56.80 45.99 47.32
C ASN A 613 -56.48 44.57 47.78
N LEU A 614 -56.12 43.75 46.82
CA LEU A 614 -55.76 42.36 47.03
C LEU A 614 -54.30 42.14 46.59
N VAL A 615 -53.70 41.15 47.17
CA VAL A 615 -52.34 40.68 46.81
C VAL A 615 -52.39 39.18 46.66
N ASP A 616 -51.97 38.71 45.51
CA ASP A 616 -51.71 37.29 45.35
C ASP A 616 -50.26 37.01 45.61
N HIS A 617 -49.97 36.18 46.60
CA HIS A 617 -48.67 35.70 46.98
C HIS A 617 -48.40 34.42 46.23
N ILE A 618 -47.30 34.40 45.47
CA ILE A 618 -46.93 33.31 44.57
C ILE A 618 -45.59 32.76 45.04
N LYS A 619 -45.57 31.57 45.51
CA LYS A 619 -44.36 30.78 45.74
C LYS A 619 -44.00 30.03 44.50
N TYR A 620 -42.78 30.10 44.06
CA TYR A 620 -42.30 29.39 42.87
C TYR A 620 -41.14 28.49 43.25
N GLU A 621 -41.02 27.36 42.49
CA GLU A 621 -39.87 26.48 42.47
C GLU A 621 -39.51 26.13 41.05
N GLY A 622 -38.24 25.82 40.78
CA GLY A 622 -37.73 25.40 39.49
C GLY A 622 -37.40 26.56 38.54
N LEU A 623 -37.42 27.84 39.00
CA LEU A 623 -36.95 28.93 38.12
C LEU A 623 -35.43 28.96 38.02
N THR A 624 -34.91 29.37 36.89
CA THR A 624 -33.44 29.50 36.68
C THR A 624 -32.94 30.76 37.41
N PRO A 625 -32.03 30.67 38.38
CA PRO A 625 -31.47 31.81 39.05
C PRO A 625 -30.78 32.78 38.08
N GLY A 626 -31.02 34.06 38.29
CA GLY A 626 -30.43 35.09 37.44
C GLY A 626 -31.23 35.47 36.19
N GLU A 627 -32.27 34.73 35.85
CA GLU A 627 -33.17 35.03 34.72
C GLU A 627 -34.31 35.96 35.13
N GLU A 628 -34.81 36.71 34.16
CA GLU A 628 -35.94 37.62 34.31
C GLU A 628 -37.25 36.92 33.92
N TYR A 629 -38.26 37.07 34.77
CA TYR A 629 -39.59 36.51 34.58
C TYR A 629 -40.65 37.57 34.75
N GLU A 630 -41.78 37.39 34.04
CA GLU A 630 -43.00 38.17 34.19
C GLU A 630 -44.10 37.28 34.79
N ILE A 631 -44.76 37.76 35.86
CA ILE A 631 -45.97 37.16 36.36
C ILE A 631 -47.13 38.06 35.99
N THR A 632 -48.10 37.53 35.25
CA THR A 632 -49.38 38.17 35.00
C THR A 632 -50.42 37.47 35.84
N GLY A 633 -51.08 38.26 36.70
CA GLY A 633 -52.26 37.86 37.44
C GLY A 633 -53.53 38.41 36.82
N GLU A 634 -54.57 37.60 36.75
CA GLU A 634 -55.88 38.01 36.25
C GLU A 634 -56.93 37.64 37.31
N LEU A 635 -57.70 38.61 37.77
CA LEU A 635 -58.75 38.39 38.76
C LEU A 635 -60.11 38.29 38.06
N TYR A 636 -60.87 37.27 38.38
CA TYR A 636 -62.16 36.97 37.79
C TYR A 636 -63.26 36.90 38.83
N GLU A 637 -64.55 37.11 38.46
CA GLU A 637 -65.69 36.69 39.26
C GLU A 637 -65.76 35.17 39.18
N THR A 638 -65.62 34.47 40.30
CA THR A 638 -65.51 33.01 40.41
C THR A 638 -66.60 32.27 39.64
N LYS A 639 -67.83 32.71 39.82
CA LYS A 639 -68.99 32.08 39.13
C LYS A 639 -68.88 32.22 37.60
N GLN A 640 -68.46 33.35 37.06
CA GLN A 640 -68.38 33.60 35.64
C GLN A 640 -67.27 32.75 35.00
N VAL A 641 -66.13 32.64 35.67
CA VAL A 641 -65.01 31.81 35.14
C VAL A 641 -65.34 30.31 35.19
N GLN A 642 -66.10 29.87 36.19
CA GLN A 642 -66.58 28.48 36.24
C GLN A 642 -67.60 28.14 35.16
N GLU A 643 -68.34 29.15 34.68
CA GLU A 643 -69.31 29.04 33.55
C GLU A 643 -68.67 29.19 32.17
N GLY A 644 -67.34 29.45 32.09
CA GLY A 644 -66.55 29.51 30.84
C GLY A 644 -66.66 30.80 30.06
N ALA A 645 -67.25 31.90 30.62
CA ALA A 645 -67.49 33.17 29.95
C ALA A 645 -67.01 34.33 30.81
N ALA A 646 -65.69 34.49 31.02
CA ALA A 646 -65.21 35.53 31.90
C ALA A 646 -64.17 36.43 31.21
N GLU A 647 -64.42 37.74 31.30
CA GLU A 647 -63.41 38.76 31.15
C GLU A 647 -62.82 39.06 32.56
N PRO A 648 -61.52 39.25 32.68
CA PRO A 648 -60.92 39.60 33.97
C PRO A 648 -61.39 40.94 34.46
N ILE A 649 -61.76 41.00 35.75
CA ILE A 649 -62.19 42.24 36.42
C ILE A 649 -61.03 43.14 36.85
N ALA A 650 -59.84 42.55 36.98
CA ALA A 650 -58.56 43.26 37.19
C ALA A 650 -57.38 42.46 36.66
N ARG A 651 -56.33 43.15 36.33
CA ARG A 651 -55.02 42.58 35.93
C ARG A 651 -53.92 43.21 36.72
N GLY A 652 -52.93 42.39 37.08
CA GLY A 652 -51.67 42.84 37.68
C GLY A 652 -50.49 42.19 36.97
N THR A 653 -49.40 42.91 36.81
CA THR A 653 -48.19 42.37 36.20
C THR A 653 -46.98 42.73 37.07
N VAL A 654 -46.10 41.75 37.29
CA VAL A 654 -44.87 41.97 38.03
C VAL A 654 -43.71 41.32 37.26
N HIS A 655 -42.67 42.13 37.02
CA HIS A 655 -41.39 41.67 36.49
C HIS A 655 -40.41 41.47 37.63
N PHE A 656 -39.73 40.35 37.66
CA PHE A 656 -38.73 40.07 38.69
C PHE A 656 -37.58 39.22 38.15
N LYS A 657 -36.44 39.35 38.78
CA LYS A 657 -35.29 38.50 38.53
C LYS A 657 -35.25 37.44 39.59
N ALA A 658 -35.27 36.18 39.19
CA ALA A 658 -35.16 35.05 40.13
C ALA A 658 -33.79 35.03 40.80
N SER A 659 -33.74 35.24 42.11
CA SER A 659 -32.48 35.23 42.89
C SER A 659 -32.02 33.81 43.27
N ALA A 660 -32.94 32.87 43.25
CA ALA A 660 -32.74 31.46 43.54
C ALA A 660 -33.76 30.62 42.75
N SER A 661 -33.58 29.33 42.67
CA SER A 661 -34.52 28.40 41.99
C SER A 661 -35.91 28.41 42.67
N SER A 662 -35.98 28.75 43.94
CA SER A 662 -37.23 28.92 44.70
C SER A 662 -37.31 30.32 45.32
N GLY A 663 -38.53 30.84 45.45
CA GLY A 663 -38.75 32.15 46.00
C GLY A 663 -40.22 32.56 46.05
N GLU A 664 -40.48 33.83 46.32
CA GLU A 664 -41.83 34.40 46.37
C GLU A 664 -41.90 35.66 45.52
N ALA A 665 -43.05 35.83 44.88
CA ALA A 665 -43.46 37.07 44.22
C ALA A 665 -44.86 37.44 44.66
N ALA A 666 -45.27 38.70 44.44
CA ALA A 666 -46.59 39.16 44.82
C ALA A 666 -47.20 40.03 43.70
N VAL A 667 -48.39 39.68 43.29
CA VAL A 667 -49.15 40.41 42.27
C VAL A 667 -50.26 41.22 42.95
N PRO A 668 -50.22 42.55 42.86
CA PRO A 668 -51.24 43.41 43.44
C PRO A 668 -52.47 43.59 42.49
N PHE A 669 -53.63 43.59 43.06
CA PHE A 669 -54.89 43.92 42.38
C PHE A 669 -55.63 45.10 43.10
N SER A 670 -56.33 45.88 42.35
CA SER A 670 -57.24 46.89 42.91
C SER A 670 -58.59 46.82 42.17
N VAL A 671 -59.63 46.49 42.88
CA VAL A 671 -60.97 46.33 42.32
C VAL A 671 -62.02 47.20 43.04
N ARG A 672 -62.99 47.74 42.25
CA ARG A 672 -64.17 48.45 42.81
C ARG A 672 -65.19 47.41 43.29
N THR A 673 -65.60 47.49 44.53
CA THR A 673 -66.46 46.49 45.19
C THR A 673 -67.95 46.66 44.83
N ALA A 674 -68.39 47.78 44.29
CA ALA A 674 -69.82 48.10 44.04
C ALA A 674 -70.58 47.06 43.21
N SER A 675 -69.89 46.36 42.25
CA SER A 675 -70.47 45.32 41.40
C SER A 675 -70.18 43.88 41.92
N LEU A 676 -69.34 43.71 42.95
CA LEU A 676 -68.83 42.50 43.48
C LEU A 676 -69.30 42.14 44.86
N GLU A 677 -70.19 43.00 45.47
CA GLU A 677 -70.71 42.84 46.83
C GLU A 677 -71.29 41.38 47.04
N GLY A 678 -70.74 40.66 48.02
CA GLY A 678 -71.15 39.32 48.37
C GLY A 678 -70.74 38.19 47.43
N LYS A 679 -70.06 38.55 46.30
CA LYS A 679 -69.52 37.60 45.31
C LYS A 679 -68.16 37.12 45.71
N GLU A 680 -67.75 36.04 45.06
CA GLU A 680 -66.37 35.49 45.17
C GLU A 680 -65.58 35.88 43.92
N VAL A 681 -64.30 36.18 44.13
CA VAL A 681 -63.33 36.47 43.10
C VAL A 681 -62.13 35.52 43.21
N THR A 682 -61.67 35.03 42.09
CA THR A 682 -60.56 34.08 41.99
C THR A 682 -59.44 34.64 41.13
N ALA A 683 -58.25 34.55 41.56
CA ALA A 683 -57.06 34.95 40.80
C ALA A 683 -56.53 33.78 39.98
N TYR A 684 -56.06 34.04 38.77
CA TYR A 684 -55.30 33.17 37.91
C TYR A 684 -53.95 33.80 37.62
N GLU A 685 -52.91 33.00 37.67
CA GLU A 685 -51.55 33.45 37.46
C GLU A 685 -50.90 32.71 36.29
N THR A 686 -50.14 33.45 35.53
CA THR A 686 -49.23 32.93 34.50
C THR A 686 -47.87 33.53 34.70
N ILE A 687 -46.85 32.69 34.80
CA ILE A 687 -45.47 33.09 34.75
C ILE A 687 -44.91 32.84 33.36
N SER A 688 -44.25 33.83 32.77
CA SER A 688 -43.65 33.80 31.45
C SER A 688 -42.20 34.24 31.52
N LYS A 689 -41.41 33.76 30.55
CA LYS A 689 -40.05 34.20 30.28
C LYS A 689 -39.97 34.52 28.79
N ASP A 690 -39.45 35.70 28.44
CA ASP A 690 -39.30 36.14 27.03
C ASP A 690 -40.63 36.10 26.24
N GLY A 691 -41.77 36.25 26.92
CA GLY A 691 -43.11 36.18 26.32
C GLY A 691 -43.69 34.78 26.18
N GLU A 692 -42.93 33.74 26.50
CA GLU A 692 -43.40 32.37 26.47
C GLU A 692 -43.88 31.90 27.85
N LYS A 693 -45.03 31.24 27.88
CA LYS A 693 -45.64 30.69 29.12
C LYS A 693 -44.77 29.59 29.69
N VAL A 694 -44.28 29.77 30.91
CA VAL A 694 -43.45 28.81 31.65
C VAL A 694 -44.32 27.96 32.59
N ALA A 695 -45.22 28.57 33.35
CA ALA A 695 -46.15 27.89 34.22
C ALA A 695 -47.40 28.73 34.41
N SER A 696 -48.53 28.14 34.84
CA SER A 696 -49.70 28.85 35.24
C SER A 696 -50.48 28.09 36.32
N HIS A 697 -51.22 28.87 37.10
CA HIS A 697 -52.22 28.34 38.01
C HIS A 697 -53.59 28.92 37.68
N THR A 698 -54.54 28.10 37.23
CA THR A 698 -55.86 28.52 36.70
C THR A 698 -57.01 27.66 37.28
N ASP A 699 -56.93 27.34 38.58
CA ASP A 699 -57.96 26.52 39.21
C ASP A 699 -59.09 27.40 39.81
N SER A 700 -60.25 27.44 39.12
CA SER A 700 -61.43 28.15 39.55
C SER A 700 -62.07 27.61 40.87
N HIS A 701 -61.63 26.47 41.34
CA HIS A 701 -62.13 25.85 42.58
C HIS A 701 -61.13 25.97 43.74
N SER A 702 -60.01 26.63 43.52
CA SER A 702 -58.98 26.85 44.53
C SER A 702 -59.43 27.77 45.67
N GLU A 703 -59.62 27.25 46.86
CA GLU A 703 -59.94 28.08 48.05
C GLU A 703 -58.78 29.06 48.36
N ALA A 704 -57.54 28.65 48.09
CA ALA A 704 -56.39 29.51 48.30
C ALA A 704 -56.40 30.77 47.42
N GLN A 705 -56.92 30.67 46.16
CA GLN A 705 -57.01 31.77 45.21
C GLN A 705 -58.32 32.54 45.20
N THR A 706 -59.30 32.10 46.03
CA THR A 706 -60.61 32.69 46.08
C THR A 706 -60.84 33.54 47.31
N ILE A 707 -61.38 34.71 47.16
CA ILE A 707 -61.81 35.62 48.24
C ILE A 707 -63.27 36.02 48.03
N ARG A 708 -64.01 36.03 49.16
CA ARG A 708 -65.36 36.58 49.14
C ARG A 708 -65.34 38.08 49.45
N VAL A 709 -65.84 38.89 48.54
CA VAL A 709 -65.99 40.36 48.73
C VAL A 709 -67.11 40.62 49.73
N ALA A 710 -66.76 41.34 50.81
CA ALA A 710 -67.72 41.66 51.84
C ALA A 710 -68.87 42.59 51.28
N PRO A 711 -70.13 42.35 51.64
CA PRO A 711 -71.17 43.22 51.28
C PRO A 711 -71.04 44.58 52.00
N LYS A 712 -71.56 45.62 51.37
CA LYS A 712 -71.59 46.93 51.98
C LYS A 712 -72.34 46.89 53.30
N PRO A 713 -71.82 47.40 54.40
CA PRO A 713 -72.54 47.44 55.64
C PRO A 713 -73.81 48.33 55.49
N HIS A 714 -74.97 47.69 55.62
CA HIS A 714 -76.20 48.50 55.74
C HIS A 714 -76.26 49.10 57.16
N LEU A 715 -76.39 50.37 57.27
CA LEU A 715 -76.80 51.01 58.50
C LEU A 715 -78.18 50.45 58.85
N PRO A 716 -78.42 49.99 60.12
CA PRO A 716 -79.75 49.58 60.53
C PRO A 716 -80.74 50.79 60.29
N GLU A 717 -81.86 50.54 59.61
CA GLU A 717 -82.98 51.48 59.54
C GLU A 717 -83.46 51.71 61.03
N THR A 718 -83.37 52.96 61.49
CA THR A 718 -84.00 53.37 62.73
C THR A 718 -85.52 53.31 62.53
N ALA A 719 -86.12 52.28 63.05
CA ALA A 719 -87.58 52.32 63.30
C ALA A 719 -87.86 53.21 64.46
N ASP A 720 -88.56 54.33 64.19
CA ASP A 720 -89.22 55.16 65.17
C ASP A 720 -90.20 54.30 65.96
N ASN A 721 -90.02 54.13 67.21
CA ASN A 721 -91.12 54.00 68.21
C ASN A 721 -90.63 54.47 69.57
N VAL A 722 -91.15 55.57 69.95
CA VAL A 722 -91.19 56.18 71.27
C VAL A 722 -91.85 55.20 72.27
N TYR A 723 -91.20 55.03 73.40
CA TYR A 723 -91.86 55.01 74.74
C TYR A 723 -90.78 54.78 75.86
N GLU A 724 -90.67 55.79 76.65
CA GLU A 724 -90.53 55.99 78.08
C GLU A 724 -89.43 55.28 78.92
N ILE A 725 -88.73 56.19 79.58
CA ILE A 725 -87.74 56.00 80.68
C ILE A 725 -88.41 55.46 81.94
N PRO A 726 -87.82 54.68 82.82
CA PRO A 726 -87.10 55.39 83.96
C PRO A 726 -85.74 54.84 84.35
N LEU A 727 -84.94 55.76 84.64
CA LEU A 727 -83.96 56.05 85.72
C LEU A 727 -83.87 55.06 86.87
N LEU A 728 -82.68 54.52 87.16
CA LEU A 728 -82.08 54.42 88.48
C LEU A 728 -80.58 54.05 88.38
N PHE A 729 -79.77 54.96 88.78
CA PHE A 729 -78.66 54.98 89.70
C PHE A 729 -77.94 53.60 89.94
N ALA A 730 -76.69 53.50 90.14
CA ALA A 730 -75.58 54.33 90.50
C ALA A 730 -74.32 53.49 90.70
N LEU A 731 -73.25 54.10 90.55
CA LEU A 731 -72.08 54.09 91.38
C LEU A 731 -71.06 52.94 91.25
N ALA A 732 -69.88 53.41 90.94
CA ALA A 732 -68.54 53.21 91.57
C ALA A 732 -67.81 52.00 91.12
N GLY A 733 -66.58 52.08 90.91
CA GLY A 733 -65.45 52.92 91.15
C GLY A 733 -64.21 52.23 90.72
N THR A 734 -63.37 52.95 90.16
CA THR A 734 -61.93 53.16 90.50
C THR A 734 -61.00 51.98 90.87
N LEU A 735 -59.85 52.20 90.29
CA LEU A 735 -58.51 51.90 90.77
C LEU A 735 -57.91 50.59 90.15
N LEU A 736 -56.74 50.53 89.80
CA LEU A 736 -55.52 51.38 89.78
C LEU A 736 -54.42 50.51 89.22
N ILE A 737 -53.62 51.00 88.25
CA ILE A 737 -52.16 51.05 88.39
C ILE A 737 -51.40 49.76 88.57
N GLY A 738 -50.46 49.54 87.72
CA GLY A 738 -49.15 49.23 88.20
C GLY A 738 -48.31 48.30 87.41
N CYS A 739 -47.40 48.92 86.83
CA CYS A 739 -45.95 48.63 86.86
C CYS A 739 -45.47 47.35 86.25
N THR A 740 -44.74 47.54 85.26
CA THR A 740 -43.28 47.69 85.09
C THR A 740 -42.50 46.38 85.02
N HIS A 741 -41.78 46.38 84.01
CA HIS A 741 -40.31 46.19 83.94
C HIS A 741 -39.65 44.80 84.05
N LEU A 742 -38.80 44.71 83.08
CA LEU A 742 -37.44 44.16 83.11
C LEU A 742 -37.25 42.65 83.13
N PHE A 743 -36.53 42.20 82.20
CA PHE A 743 -35.12 41.87 82.05
C PHE A 743 -35.01 41.00 80.76
N ALA A 744 -34.39 41.38 79.66
CA ALA A 744 -32.93 41.49 79.49
C ALA A 744 -32.17 40.23 79.80
N THR A 745 -31.53 39.80 78.75
CA THR A 745 -30.17 39.23 78.71
C THR A 745 -29.95 37.70 78.67
N LYS A 746 -29.21 37.44 77.63
CA LYS A 746 -28.05 36.46 77.62
C LYS A 746 -28.45 34.98 77.50
N ILE A 747 -27.82 34.22 76.69
CA ILE A 747 -26.42 33.95 76.29
C ILE A 747 -26.55 32.92 75.12
N ARG A 748 -26.02 33.16 73.97
CA ARG A 748 -24.72 32.66 73.42
C ARG A 748 -24.38 31.21 73.75
N ARG A 749 -24.10 30.58 72.65
CA ARG A 749 -23.12 29.53 72.41
C ARG A 749 -23.60 28.08 72.36
N LEU A 750 -23.27 27.53 71.34
CA LEU A 750 -22.50 26.41 70.85
C LEU A 750 -23.43 25.30 70.31
N PHE A 751 -23.38 24.84 69.12
CA PHE A 751 -22.22 24.44 68.28
C PHE A 751 -22.53 24.68 66.85
#